data_84b9475cded36ff5acad87a0a680f18e
#
_entry.id   84b9475cded36ff5acad87a0a680f18e
#
_cell.length_a   1.000
_cell.length_b   1.000
_cell.length_c   1.000
_cell.angle_alpha   90.00
_cell.angle_beta   90.00
_cell.angle_gamma   90.00
#
_symmetry.space_group_name_H-M   'P 1'
#
loop_
_entity.id
_entity.type
_entity.pdbx_description
1 polymer ?
#
loop_
_entity_poly.entity_id
_entity_poly.type
_entity_poly.pdbx_seq_one_letter_code
_entity_poly.pdbx_strand_id
1 'polypeptide(L)'
;MIRYVFILFLLTSGVAAFAQSGKKHQIPQMPNPIARNATLEQQWKSLQQSPSQLAVRDVFLFLVDVLDAKFLKAGQVEWALKLVQTRVITDPTAPSYGNMYWGWSETGGDVGDGNNVEFCVQYGILIKLLFDDRLSVEARKTLDQIFEYALKGIRNQPIRISYTNIYVMRIWNMIALGQVYKQPSVVDEGRKLFDIWLNHIARYGNREYDSPTYCGVDLESLLLIHRFTSDSDIKTKAADALRFFMNDISSHYNQRGGFLGGAHSRDYNRVFGRDLLEEKYMNPLLGGENRNTHLFHQVCLSELQKLGLTPQQKELMDRKNRFIVQRWDSLANTYACDFVGNKVSIASSNQTYSPDDKPFAIYLSSTRIPEMINIAFVMEGRGDHYGTWSYEGMGEKMKHLIPVNYPSNGGWGKTRHLMPFMQSSQNKGEFVMLVSGEKDHNCIYNYLNSTIILPNTFDEIWIGNSKIQVPALGEKAIFDDTNAFTARFEDVAIAFRILWDNARKDSKAALYNDGFKYNPSREAFHLEHNEALRLTLRHPDNGIARIAMWWKVQEGIKSDADFQKFRQTVFKAQVVVNEENGIVDLVVSTPSGKLGVKSDFVNKKRLEYYNPAPLPDNFLFNVDGLEIGKPILDKYKR
;
A
#
# COMPACT_ATOMS: atom_id res chain seq x y z
N MET A 1 -16.23 56.54 52.97
CA MET A 1 -17.27 56.12 52.04
C MET A 1 -16.62 55.81 50.69
N ILE A 2 -15.79 54.80 50.66
CA ILE A 2 -15.07 54.27 49.50
C ILE A 2 -15.06 52.77 49.66
N ARG A 3 -15.82 52.05 48.86
CA ARG A 3 -15.72 50.58 48.58
C ARG A 3 -16.90 50.21 47.70
N TYR A 4 -16.66 49.42 46.66
CA TYR A 4 -17.54 48.85 45.62
C TYR A 4 -17.52 49.54 44.26
N VAL A 5 -16.37 49.50 43.57
CA VAL A 5 -16.29 49.44 42.11
C VAL A 5 -15.04 48.65 41.76
N PHE A 6 -15.09 47.32 41.89
CA PHE A 6 -14.07 46.43 41.30
C PHE A 6 -14.59 45.00 41.40
N ILE A 7 -15.48 44.55 40.55
CA ILE A 7 -15.76 43.17 40.13
C ILE A 7 -16.84 43.28 39.04
N LEU A 8 -16.47 43.65 37.83
CA LEU A 8 -17.27 43.41 36.62
C LEU A 8 -16.45 43.55 35.34
N PHE A 9 -15.25 43.00 35.32
CA PHE A 9 -14.41 43.01 34.10
C PHE A 9 -13.61 41.74 33.89
N LEU A 10 -14.13 40.58 34.28
CA LEU A 10 -13.42 39.29 34.09
C LEU A 10 -14.34 38.15 33.64
N LEU A 11 -15.43 38.42 32.92
CA LEU A 11 -16.32 37.38 32.36
C LEU A 11 -16.73 37.60 30.91
N THR A 12 -15.99 38.43 30.13
CA THR A 12 -16.30 38.65 28.71
C THR A 12 -15.19 38.25 27.73
N SER A 13 -14.10 37.62 28.18
CA SER A 13 -13.02 37.17 27.30
C SER A 13 -13.00 35.68 26.96
N GLY A 14 -14.05 34.92 27.39
CA GLY A 14 -14.13 33.47 27.16
C GLY A 14 -15.13 33.01 26.08
N VAL A 15 -15.89 33.91 25.44
CA VAL A 15 -16.97 33.52 24.52
C VAL A 15 -16.77 33.96 23.07
N ALA A 16 -15.69 34.65 22.75
CA ALA A 16 -15.48 35.19 21.40
C ALA A 16 -14.76 34.24 20.40
N ALA A 17 -14.44 33.00 20.77
CA ALA A 17 -13.72 32.06 19.89
C ALA A 17 -14.62 31.05 19.13
N PHE A 18 -15.93 31.04 19.35
CA PHE A 18 -16.84 30.06 18.74
C PHE A 18 -17.84 30.60 17.70
N ALA A 19 -17.67 31.82 17.24
CA ALA A 19 -18.56 32.43 16.25
C ALA A 19 -17.93 32.53 14.84
N GLN A 20 -17.33 31.45 14.34
CA GLN A 20 -16.96 31.32 12.92
C GLN A 20 -17.68 30.14 12.24
N SER A 21 -18.96 29.95 12.51
CA SER A 21 -19.81 28.95 11.84
C SER A 21 -20.69 29.60 10.75
N GLY A 22 -20.08 30.20 9.72
CA GLY A 22 -20.86 30.84 8.65
C GLY A 22 -20.27 30.73 7.24
N LYS A 23 -19.03 30.27 7.11
CA LYS A 23 -18.46 30.08 5.76
C LYS A 23 -18.75 28.65 5.32
N LYS A 24 -19.68 28.48 4.36
CA LYS A 24 -19.86 27.19 3.65
C LYS A 24 -18.52 26.78 3.04
N HIS A 25 -18.13 25.53 3.27
CA HIS A 25 -16.95 24.97 2.63
C HIS A 25 -17.15 24.97 1.11
N GLN A 26 -16.12 25.41 0.38
CA GLN A 26 -16.18 25.39 -1.08
C GLN A 26 -16.14 23.94 -1.57
N ILE A 27 -17.13 23.56 -2.39
CA ILE A 27 -17.20 22.26 -3.04
C ILE A 27 -16.41 22.35 -4.35
N PRO A 28 -15.40 21.47 -4.58
CA PRO A 28 -14.65 21.47 -5.84
C PRO A 28 -15.50 20.97 -7.00
N GLN A 29 -15.20 21.44 -8.20
CA GLN A 29 -15.88 20.97 -9.41
C GLN A 29 -15.43 19.55 -9.77
N MET A 30 -16.38 18.71 -10.14
CA MET A 30 -16.10 17.36 -10.63
C MET A 30 -15.60 17.36 -12.08
N PRO A 31 -14.58 16.56 -12.42
CA PRO A 31 -13.93 16.61 -13.73
C PRO A 31 -14.80 16.07 -14.87
N ASN A 32 -15.64 15.07 -14.64
CA ASN A 32 -16.45 14.42 -15.66
C ASN A 32 -17.88 14.16 -15.19
N PRO A 33 -18.80 15.15 -15.31
CA PRO A 33 -20.16 15.02 -14.81
C PRO A 33 -21.00 13.95 -15.55
N ILE A 34 -20.72 13.68 -16.83
CA ILE A 34 -21.46 12.68 -17.61
C ILE A 34 -21.13 11.28 -17.13
N ALA A 35 -19.84 10.93 -17.04
CA ALA A 35 -19.41 9.62 -16.53
C ALA A 35 -19.86 9.42 -15.09
N ARG A 36 -19.79 10.46 -14.28
CA ARG A 36 -20.28 10.45 -12.89
C ARG A 36 -21.77 10.11 -12.82
N ASN A 37 -22.62 10.78 -13.63
CA ASN A 37 -24.07 10.54 -13.61
C ASN A 37 -24.40 9.11 -14.02
N ALA A 38 -23.70 8.53 -14.99
CA ALA A 38 -23.87 7.13 -15.38
C ALA A 38 -23.54 6.16 -14.23
N THR A 39 -22.44 6.45 -13.51
CA THR A 39 -22.05 5.68 -12.31
C THR A 39 -23.10 5.80 -11.21
N LEU A 40 -23.62 7.00 -10.93
CA LEU A 40 -24.68 7.23 -9.93
C LEU A 40 -25.96 6.47 -10.27
N GLU A 41 -26.32 6.44 -11.53
CA GLU A 41 -27.51 5.71 -12.00
C GLU A 41 -27.35 4.21 -11.80
N GLN A 42 -26.19 3.66 -12.12
CA GLN A 42 -25.87 2.25 -11.90
C GLN A 42 -25.87 1.90 -10.40
N GLN A 43 -25.19 2.70 -9.58
CA GLN A 43 -25.15 2.48 -8.13
C GLN A 43 -26.54 2.58 -7.49
N TRP A 44 -27.37 3.52 -7.93
CA TRP A 44 -28.75 3.63 -7.46
C TRP A 44 -29.58 2.40 -7.79
N LYS A 45 -29.48 1.89 -9.03
CA LYS A 45 -30.14 0.64 -9.44
C LYS A 45 -29.65 -0.55 -8.60
N SER A 46 -28.35 -0.68 -8.41
CA SER A 46 -27.75 -1.73 -7.58
C SER A 46 -28.26 -1.68 -6.14
N LEU A 47 -28.30 -0.49 -5.54
CA LEU A 47 -28.78 -0.30 -4.17
C LEU A 47 -30.25 -0.71 -4.00
N GLN A 48 -31.09 -0.44 -5.01
CA GLN A 48 -32.51 -0.80 -4.98
C GLN A 48 -32.78 -2.29 -5.23
N GLN A 49 -32.03 -2.90 -6.16
CA GLN A 49 -32.31 -4.26 -6.65
C GLN A 49 -31.48 -5.34 -5.97
N SER A 50 -30.23 -5.02 -5.66
CA SER A 50 -29.24 -5.94 -5.09
C SER A 50 -28.24 -5.18 -4.22
N PRO A 51 -28.63 -4.74 -3.02
CA PRO A 51 -27.73 -3.98 -2.14
C PRO A 51 -26.39 -4.70 -1.90
N SER A 52 -26.39 -6.04 -1.94
CA SER A 52 -25.19 -6.88 -1.77
C SER A 52 -24.06 -6.63 -2.78
N GLN A 53 -24.33 -5.92 -3.87
CA GLN A 53 -23.32 -5.51 -4.85
C GLN A 53 -22.49 -4.29 -4.39
N LEU A 54 -22.94 -3.59 -3.34
CA LEU A 54 -22.25 -2.45 -2.75
C LEU A 54 -21.85 -2.78 -1.32
N ALA A 55 -20.65 -2.43 -0.90
CA ALA A 55 -20.33 -2.44 0.52
C ALA A 55 -21.10 -1.32 1.25
N VAL A 56 -21.39 -1.50 2.53
CA VAL A 56 -22.16 -0.51 3.31
C VAL A 56 -21.46 0.86 3.31
N ARG A 57 -20.13 0.88 3.38
CA ARG A 57 -19.33 2.11 3.29
C ARG A 57 -19.51 2.84 1.95
N ASP A 58 -19.67 2.10 0.84
CA ASP A 58 -19.76 2.69 -0.50
C ASP A 58 -21.09 3.42 -0.70
N VAL A 59 -22.12 3.10 0.11
CA VAL A 59 -23.36 3.85 0.15
C VAL A 59 -23.14 5.27 0.69
N PHE A 60 -22.21 5.48 1.63
CA PHE A 60 -21.87 6.84 2.09
C PHE A 60 -21.15 7.63 1.00
N LEU A 61 -20.21 7.02 0.26
CA LEU A 61 -19.60 7.66 -0.92
C LEU A 61 -20.67 8.07 -1.93
N PHE A 62 -21.57 7.15 -2.27
CA PHE A 62 -22.69 7.40 -3.16
C PHE A 62 -23.58 8.55 -2.66
N LEU A 63 -23.92 8.59 -1.36
CA LEU A 63 -24.76 9.66 -0.79
C LEU A 63 -24.10 11.03 -0.87
N VAL A 64 -22.79 11.13 -0.67
CA VAL A 64 -22.04 12.38 -0.88
C VAL A 64 -22.16 12.83 -2.33
N ASP A 65 -22.01 11.91 -3.28
CA ASP A 65 -22.06 12.21 -4.71
C ASP A 65 -23.46 12.62 -5.18
N VAL A 66 -24.52 11.92 -4.76
CA VAL A 66 -25.89 12.24 -5.17
C VAL A 66 -26.39 13.56 -4.57
N LEU A 67 -25.93 13.92 -3.39
CA LEU A 67 -26.24 15.21 -2.76
C LEU A 67 -25.55 16.35 -3.52
N ASP A 68 -24.31 16.16 -3.95
CA ASP A 68 -23.62 17.14 -4.78
C ASP A 68 -24.28 17.31 -6.16
N ALA A 69 -24.49 16.20 -6.85
CA ALA A 69 -25.12 16.19 -8.18
C ALA A 69 -26.61 16.57 -8.15
N LYS A 70 -27.23 16.65 -6.98
CA LYS A 70 -28.69 16.79 -6.81
C LYS A 70 -29.47 15.70 -7.58
N PHE A 71 -28.88 14.49 -7.63
CA PHE A 71 -29.38 13.37 -8.42
C PHE A 71 -30.62 12.72 -7.78
N LEU A 72 -30.63 12.57 -6.46
CA LEU A 72 -31.75 11.97 -5.72
C LEU A 72 -32.65 13.02 -5.09
N LYS A 73 -33.95 12.68 -4.97
CA LYS A 73 -34.92 13.45 -4.18
C LYS A 73 -34.70 13.17 -2.69
N ALA A 74 -35.16 14.10 -1.84
CA ALA A 74 -35.01 14.01 -0.38
C ALA A 74 -35.50 12.66 0.22
N GLY A 75 -36.66 12.14 -0.21
CA GLY A 75 -37.16 10.85 0.26
C GLY A 75 -36.31 9.65 -0.17
N GLN A 76 -35.58 9.74 -1.27
CA GLN A 76 -34.67 8.68 -1.72
C GLN A 76 -33.37 8.69 -0.88
N VAL A 77 -32.85 9.86 -0.54
CA VAL A 77 -31.72 10.01 0.40
C VAL A 77 -32.09 9.47 1.78
N GLU A 78 -33.27 9.81 2.25
CA GLU A 78 -33.79 9.28 3.52
C GLU A 78 -33.90 7.75 3.52
N TRP A 79 -34.45 7.18 2.44
CA TRP A 79 -34.56 5.74 2.27
C TRP A 79 -33.19 5.06 2.31
N ALA A 80 -32.20 5.59 1.60
CA ALA A 80 -30.84 5.04 1.59
C ALA A 80 -30.16 5.10 2.96
N LEU A 81 -30.34 6.19 3.69
CA LEU A 81 -29.85 6.31 5.07
C LEU A 81 -30.52 5.33 6.02
N LYS A 82 -31.86 5.13 5.93
CA LYS A 82 -32.58 4.11 6.70
C LYS A 82 -32.09 2.71 6.39
N LEU A 83 -31.79 2.44 5.11
CA LEU A 83 -31.21 1.16 4.69
C LEU A 83 -29.85 0.93 5.36
N VAL A 84 -28.94 1.92 5.34
CA VAL A 84 -27.65 1.84 6.04
C VAL A 84 -27.83 1.69 7.55
N GLN A 85 -28.81 2.39 8.15
CA GLN A 85 -29.10 2.30 9.59
C GLN A 85 -29.38 0.86 10.04
N THR A 86 -29.98 0.03 9.17
CA THR A 86 -30.22 -1.41 9.47
C THR A 86 -28.92 -2.21 9.61
N ARG A 87 -27.79 -1.66 9.15
CA ARG A 87 -26.49 -2.30 9.20
C ARG A 87 -25.64 -1.87 10.39
N VAL A 88 -26.15 -0.96 11.24
CA VAL A 88 -25.52 -0.54 12.47
C VAL A 88 -25.80 -1.56 13.56
N ILE A 89 -24.79 -1.97 14.30
CA ILE A 89 -24.91 -2.91 15.42
C ILE A 89 -25.32 -2.12 16.67
N THR A 90 -26.59 -2.19 17.01
CA THR A 90 -27.19 -1.38 18.08
C THR A 90 -27.36 -2.13 19.40
N ASP A 91 -27.17 -3.44 19.42
CA ASP A 91 -27.24 -4.25 20.65
C ASP A 91 -25.99 -3.99 21.51
N PRO A 92 -26.13 -3.43 22.72
CA PRO A 92 -25.01 -3.11 23.61
C PRO A 92 -24.28 -4.34 24.14
N THR A 93 -24.85 -5.55 23.98
CA THR A 93 -24.22 -6.81 24.37
C THR A 93 -23.41 -7.45 23.24
N ALA A 94 -23.53 -6.93 22.01
CA ALA A 94 -22.83 -7.45 20.85
C ALA A 94 -21.33 -7.14 20.93
N PRO A 95 -20.44 -8.07 20.51
CA PRO A 95 -18.99 -7.85 20.51
C PRO A 95 -18.56 -6.59 19.76
N SER A 96 -19.23 -6.29 18.63
CA SER A 96 -18.94 -5.12 17.80
C SER A 96 -19.95 -3.99 17.95
N TYR A 97 -20.47 -3.79 19.17
CA TYR A 97 -21.44 -2.73 19.46
C TYR A 97 -21.01 -1.36 18.94
N GLY A 98 -21.88 -0.71 18.19
CA GLY A 98 -21.66 0.59 17.58
C GLY A 98 -20.94 0.52 16.22
N ASN A 99 -20.42 -0.64 15.81
CA ASN A 99 -19.83 -0.83 14.49
C ASN A 99 -20.90 -1.03 13.41
N MET A 100 -20.47 -1.16 12.16
CA MET A 100 -21.32 -1.43 11.01
C MET A 100 -20.84 -2.67 10.29
N TYR A 101 -21.77 -3.49 9.81
CA TYR A 101 -21.43 -4.62 8.94
C TYR A 101 -20.83 -4.15 7.61
N TRP A 102 -19.86 -4.88 7.07
CA TRP A 102 -19.32 -4.62 5.74
C TRP A 102 -20.33 -4.93 4.63
N GLY A 103 -20.97 -6.07 4.76
CA GLY A 103 -21.91 -6.59 3.80
C GLY A 103 -23.37 -6.59 4.31
N TRP A 104 -24.26 -6.94 3.41
CA TRP A 104 -25.69 -6.94 3.70
C TRP A 104 -26.20 -8.25 4.29
N SER A 105 -25.44 -9.33 4.12
CA SER A 105 -25.76 -10.67 4.65
C SER A 105 -25.17 -10.95 6.03
N GLU A 106 -24.27 -10.11 6.52
CA GLU A 106 -23.64 -10.28 7.82
C GLU A 106 -24.65 -10.06 8.96
N THR A 107 -24.56 -10.87 10.00
CA THR A 107 -25.48 -10.86 11.17
C THR A 107 -24.73 -11.29 12.42
N GLY A 108 -25.40 -11.31 13.58
CA GLY A 108 -24.84 -11.87 14.81
C GLY A 108 -24.09 -10.88 15.69
N GLY A 109 -24.02 -9.61 15.31
CA GLY A 109 -23.44 -8.56 16.17
C GLY A 109 -21.91 -8.58 16.24
N ASP A 110 -21.25 -9.40 15.43
CA ASP A 110 -19.81 -9.42 15.27
C ASP A 110 -19.42 -9.09 13.82
N VAL A 111 -18.35 -8.34 13.65
CA VAL A 111 -17.75 -8.04 12.35
C VAL A 111 -16.35 -8.63 12.34
N GLY A 112 -16.05 -9.49 11.37
CA GLY A 112 -14.73 -10.12 11.26
C GLY A 112 -13.59 -9.10 11.02
N ASP A 113 -13.91 -7.97 10.39
CA ASP A 113 -13.03 -6.81 10.26
C ASP A 113 -13.75 -5.56 10.80
N GLY A 114 -13.35 -5.11 11.98
CA GLY A 114 -13.95 -3.96 12.66
C GLY A 114 -13.69 -2.60 12.03
N ASN A 115 -12.92 -2.51 10.95
CA ASN A 115 -12.53 -1.24 10.35
C ASN A 115 -13.67 -0.54 9.59
N ASN A 116 -14.79 -1.22 9.34
CA ASN A 116 -15.86 -0.66 8.51
C ASN A 116 -16.44 0.64 9.06
N VAL A 117 -16.61 0.75 10.37
CA VAL A 117 -17.12 1.98 11.01
C VAL A 117 -16.23 3.19 10.69
N GLU A 118 -14.89 2.99 10.64
CA GLU A 118 -13.96 4.07 10.33
C GLU A 118 -14.16 4.59 8.90
N PHE A 119 -14.27 3.69 7.92
CA PHE A 119 -14.55 4.05 6.52
C PHE A 119 -15.93 4.71 6.36
N CYS A 120 -16.96 4.17 6.99
CA CYS A 120 -18.32 4.73 6.93
C CYS A 120 -18.37 6.17 7.44
N VAL A 121 -17.68 6.45 8.57
CA VAL A 121 -17.63 7.80 9.13
C VAL A 121 -16.76 8.72 8.26
N GLN A 122 -15.59 8.26 7.81
CA GLN A 122 -14.70 9.05 6.96
C GLN A 122 -15.44 9.61 5.74
N TYR A 123 -16.24 8.78 5.08
CA TYR A 123 -17.01 9.21 3.91
C TYR A 123 -18.27 9.98 4.32
N GLY A 124 -19.04 9.42 5.23
CA GLY A 124 -20.37 9.93 5.59
C GLY A 124 -20.35 11.28 6.28
N ILE A 125 -19.30 11.62 7.02
CA ILE A 125 -19.22 12.92 7.72
C ILE A 125 -19.21 14.11 6.76
N LEU A 126 -18.78 13.91 5.50
CA LEU A 126 -18.85 14.94 4.47
C LEU A 126 -20.30 15.36 4.15
N ILE A 127 -21.27 14.48 4.34
CA ILE A 127 -22.70 14.81 4.22
C ILE A 127 -23.06 15.95 5.19
N LYS A 128 -22.61 15.85 6.44
CA LYS A 128 -22.82 16.87 7.46
C LYS A 128 -22.04 18.15 7.19
N LEU A 129 -20.78 18.01 6.76
CA LEU A 129 -19.89 19.15 6.55
C LEU A 129 -20.26 19.98 5.29
N LEU A 130 -20.77 19.33 4.24
CA LEU A 130 -21.00 19.97 2.94
C LEU A 130 -22.47 20.12 2.59
N PHE A 131 -23.36 19.26 3.09
CA PHE A 131 -24.74 19.11 2.60
C PHE A 131 -25.81 19.02 3.70
N ASP A 132 -25.49 19.35 4.95
CA ASP A 132 -26.46 19.25 6.06
C ASP A 132 -27.77 20.01 5.76
N ASP A 133 -27.66 21.17 5.08
CA ASP A 133 -28.79 21.99 4.68
C ASP A 133 -29.66 21.39 3.55
N ARG A 134 -29.17 20.34 2.89
CA ARG A 134 -29.91 19.60 1.83
C ARG A 134 -30.65 18.39 2.34
N LEU A 135 -30.44 18.01 3.60
CA LEU A 135 -31.11 16.86 4.23
C LEU A 135 -32.51 17.23 4.71
N SER A 136 -33.47 16.33 4.54
CA SER A 136 -34.75 16.40 5.26
C SER A 136 -34.51 16.28 6.76
N VAL A 137 -35.47 16.67 7.57
CA VAL A 137 -35.40 16.52 9.04
C VAL A 137 -35.19 15.06 9.43
N GLU A 138 -35.90 14.14 8.77
CA GLU A 138 -35.78 12.72 9.06
C GLU A 138 -34.46 12.13 8.59
N ALA A 139 -33.97 12.50 7.41
CA ALA A 139 -32.65 12.08 6.91
C ALA A 139 -31.53 12.53 7.86
N ARG A 140 -31.61 13.79 8.35
CA ARG A 140 -30.66 14.33 9.33
C ARG A 140 -30.70 13.55 10.62
N LYS A 141 -31.89 13.30 11.19
CA LYS A 141 -32.08 12.52 12.40
C LYS A 141 -31.51 11.10 12.26
N THR A 142 -31.77 10.43 11.12
CA THR A 142 -31.26 9.09 10.86
C THR A 142 -29.72 9.08 10.82
N LEU A 143 -29.12 10.04 10.11
CA LEU A 143 -27.66 10.16 10.02
C LEU A 143 -27.03 10.47 11.39
N ASP A 144 -27.64 11.34 12.19
CA ASP A 144 -27.16 11.68 13.53
C ASP A 144 -27.18 10.44 14.45
N GLN A 145 -28.23 9.60 14.37
CA GLN A 145 -28.30 8.35 15.11
C GLN A 145 -27.22 7.35 14.66
N ILE A 146 -26.99 7.22 13.35
CA ILE A 146 -25.90 6.37 12.80
C ILE A 146 -24.56 6.81 13.41
N PHE A 147 -24.26 8.12 13.41
CA PHE A 147 -22.98 8.61 13.90
C PHE A 147 -22.84 8.58 15.43
N GLU A 148 -23.96 8.65 16.18
CA GLU A 148 -23.94 8.40 17.61
C GLU A 148 -23.47 6.97 17.94
N TYR A 149 -23.99 5.96 17.22
CA TYR A 149 -23.52 4.58 17.35
C TYR A 149 -22.09 4.43 16.83
N ALA A 150 -21.77 5.02 15.68
CA ALA A 150 -20.44 4.94 15.11
C ALA A 150 -19.35 5.47 16.06
N LEU A 151 -19.60 6.56 16.79
CA LEU A 151 -18.67 7.05 17.81
C LEU A 151 -18.41 6.02 18.92
N LYS A 152 -19.43 5.25 19.31
CA LYS A 152 -19.29 4.15 20.27
C LYS A 152 -18.46 3.01 19.66
N GLY A 153 -18.74 2.63 18.40
CA GLY A 153 -18.00 1.62 17.67
C GLY A 153 -16.52 1.96 17.50
N ILE A 154 -16.21 3.21 17.12
CA ILE A 154 -14.84 3.73 17.02
C ILE A 154 -14.09 3.60 18.36
N ARG A 155 -14.73 3.97 19.48
CA ARG A 155 -14.12 3.88 20.82
C ARG A 155 -13.94 2.44 21.29
N ASN A 156 -14.85 1.54 20.95
CA ASN A 156 -14.83 0.15 21.40
C ASN A 156 -13.82 -0.70 20.63
N GLN A 157 -13.44 -0.28 19.42
CA GLN A 157 -12.52 -1.05 18.59
C GLN A 157 -11.06 -0.79 18.95
N PRO A 158 -10.28 -1.80 19.38
CA PRO A 158 -8.86 -1.65 19.59
C PRO A 158 -8.13 -1.56 18.24
N ILE A 159 -7.40 -0.47 18.01
CA ILE A 159 -6.55 -0.30 16.82
C ILE A 159 -5.12 -0.08 17.26
N ARG A 160 -4.21 -0.85 16.66
CA ARG A 160 -2.76 -0.69 16.90
C ARG A 160 -2.28 0.58 16.19
N ILE A 161 -1.42 1.33 16.85
CA ILE A 161 -0.84 2.57 16.29
C ILE A 161 -0.04 2.30 14.99
N SER A 162 0.51 1.10 14.85
CA SER A 162 1.22 0.65 13.65
C SER A 162 0.32 0.33 12.46
N TYR A 163 -0.99 0.27 12.66
CA TYR A 163 -1.99 0.14 11.59
C TYR A 163 -2.36 1.54 11.11
N THR A 164 -1.44 2.15 10.38
CA THR A 164 -1.38 3.59 10.14
C THR A 164 -2.65 4.12 9.49
N ASN A 165 -3.11 3.51 8.40
CA ASN A 165 -4.27 4.01 7.65
C ASN A 165 -5.53 4.12 8.51
N ILE A 166 -5.85 3.08 9.30
CA ILE A 166 -7.03 3.09 10.17
C ILE A 166 -6.82 4.01 11.37
N TYR A 167 -5.59 4.10 11.89
CA TYR A 167 -5.31 4.97 13.02
C TYR A 167 -5.44 6.46 12.66
N VAL A 168 -4.93 6.87 11.49
CA VAL A 168 -5.05 8.25 10.99
C VAL A 168 -6.50 8.56 10.61
N MET A 169 -7.22 7.60 10.04
CA MET A 169 -8.66 7.71 9.77
C MET A 169 -9.45 7.93 11.05
N ARG A 170 -9.14 7.23 12.13
CA ARG A 170 -9.74 7.45 13.48
C ARG A 170 -9.49 8.86 13.99
N ILE A 171 -8.26 9.38 13.83
CA ILE A 171 -7.95 10.75 14.23
C ILE A 171 -8.89 11.73 13.51
N TRP A 172 -9.03 11.59 12.19
CA TRP A 172 -9.96 12.38 11.39
C TRP A 172 -11.39 12.25 11.89
N ASN A 173 -11.89 11.02 12.03
CA ASN A 173 -13.27 10.75 12.43
C ASN A 173 -13.62 11.36 13.79
N MET A 174 -12.72 11.23 14.77
CA MET A 174 -12.93 11.82 16.10
C MET A 174 -12.96 13.35 16.05
N ILE A 175 -12.02 13.97 15.33
CA ILE A 175 -11.98 15.43 15.18
C ILE A 175 -13.25 15.92 14.47
N ALA A 176 -13.63 15.29 13.37
CA ALA A 176 -14.77 15.70 12.57
C ALA A 176 -16.11 15.53 13.31
N LEU A 177 -16.34 14.37 13.93
CA LEU A 177 -17.54 14.14 14.75
C LEU A 177 -17.62 15.14 15.90
N GLY A 178 -16.50 15.34 16.63
CA GLY A 178 -16.45 16.30 17.73
C GLY A 178 -16.77 17.73 17.30
N GLN A 179 -16.30 18.16 16.14
CA GLN A 179 -16.60 19.49 15.61
C GLN A 179 -18.06 19.62 15.13
N VAL A 180 -18.55 18.66 14.34
CA VAL A 180 -19.91 18.66 13.80
C VAL A 180 -20.95 18.67 14.91
N TYR A 181 -20.75 17.86 15.95
CA TYR A 181 -21.68 17.73 17.09
C TYR A 181 -21.35 18.63 18.27
N LYS A 182 -20.39 19.55 18.11
CA LYS A 182 -19.98 20.50 19.16
C LYS A 182 -19.61 19.80 20.48
N GLN A 183 -18.85 18.73 20.39
CA GLN A 183 -18.34 17.93 21.51
C GLN A 183 -16.82 18.13 21.68
N PRO A 184 -16.37 19.15 22.42
CA PRO A 184 -14.94 19.46 22.58
C PRO A 184 -14.11 18.29 23.11
N SER A 185 -14.68 17.48 24.02
CA SER A 185 -14.01 16.30 24.57
C SER A 185 -13.66 15.26 23.50
N VAL A 186 -14.50 15.10 22.46
CA VAL A 186 -14.24 14.19 21.34
C VAL A 186 -13.13 14.74 20.44
N VAL A 187 -13.12 16.06 20.21
CA VAL A 187 -12.01 16.73 19.51
C VAL A 187 -10.69 16.53 20.25
N ASP A 188 -10.70 16.67 21.58
CA ASP A 188 -9.51 16.48 22.42
C ASP A 188 -9.02 15.03 22.42
N GLU A 189 -9.92 14.05 22.36
CA GLU A 189 -9.55 12.64 22.15
C GLU A 189 -8.82 12.48 20.80
N GLY A 190 -9.37 13.02 19.71
CA GLY A 190 -8.74 13.00 18.39
C GLY A 190 -7.37 13.68 18.38
N ARG A 191 -7.24 14.84 19.06
CA ARG A 191 -5.95 15.55 19.21
C ARG A 191 -4.90 14.70 19.94
N LYS A 192 -5.28 14.03 21.03
CA LYS A 192 -4.40 13.14 21.80
C LYS A 192 -3.93 11.97 20.94
N LEU A 193 -4.82 11.35 20.17
CA LEU A 193 -4.47 10.28 19.25
C LEU A 193 -3.47 10.77 18.19
N PHE A 194 -3.67 12.00 17.69
CA PHE A 194 -2.75 12.60 16.73
C PHE A 194 -1.34 12.83 17.31
N ASP A 195 -1.29 13.37 18.53
CA ASP A 195 -0.01 13.57 19.25
C ASP A 195 0.72 12.24 19.48
N ILE A 196 0.01 11.20 19.90
CA ILE A 196 0.57 9.87 20.12
C ILE A 196 1.10 9.29 18.81
N TRP A 197 0.35 9.41 17.71
CA TRP A 197 0.77 8.90 16.41
C TRP A 197 1.97 9.67 15.83
N LEU A 198 1.99 11.00 15.90
CA LEU A 198 3.15 11.81 15.47
C LEU A 198 4.41 11.46 16.24
N ASN A 199 4.31 11.29 17.56
CA ASN A 199 5.42 10.82 18.38
C ASN A 199 5.89 9.43 17.97
N HIS A 200 4.96 8.54 17.62
CA HIS A 200 5.28 7.17 17.18
C HIS A 200 6.07 7.18 15.87
N ILE A 201 5.56 7.84 14.83
CA ILE A 201 6.26 7.87 13.52
C ILE A 201 7.57 8.64 13.59
N ALA A 202 7.67 9.67 14.42
CA ALA A 202 8.93 10.40 14.64
C ALA A 202 10.00 9.52 15.28
N ARG A 203 9.62 8.60 16.17
CA ARG A 203 10.56 7.69 16.85
C ARG A 203 10.88 6.45 16.05
N TYR A 204 9.86 5.84 15.42
CA TYR A 204 9.93 4.47 14.94
C TYR A 204 9.78 4.32 13.43
N GLY A 205 9.28 5.34 12.75
CA GLY A 205 8.92 5.26 11.33
C GLY A 205 7.48 4.84 11.10
N ASN A 206 7.08 4.78 9.84
CA ASN A 206 5.75 4.35 9.40
C ASN A 206 5.79 2.87 8.98
N ARG A 207 5.09 1.99 9.71
CA ARG A 207 5.08 0.55 9.42
C ARG A 207 4.32 0.17 8.16
N GLU A 208 3.30 0.92 7.78
CA GLU A 208 2.66 0.78 6.46
C GLU A 208 3.41 1.63 5.44
N TYR A 209 4.73 1.38 5.36
CA TYR A 209 5.64 2.12 4.52
C TYR A 209 5.33 1.89 3.04
N ASP A 210 5.44 2.94 2.27
CA ASP A 210 5.49 2.94 0.81
C ASP A 210 4.39 2.10 0.13
N SER A 211 3.19 2.12 0.72
CA SER A 211 2.04 1.37 0.19
C SER A 211 1.31 2.18 -0.89
N PRO A 212 1.20 1.71 -2.13
CA PRO A 212 0.48 2.44 -3.18
C PRO A 212 -1.01 2.58 -2.89
N THR A 213 -1.60 1.65 -2.13
CA THR A 213 -2.98 1.75 -1.64
C THR A 213 -3.07 2.67 -0.43
N TYR A 214 -2.30 2.38 0.63
CA TYR A 214 -2.56 2.99 1.94
C TYR A 214 -1.89 4.35 2.13
N CYS A 215 -0.83 4.68 1.41
CA CYS A 215 -0.36 6.07 1.36
C CYS A 215 -1.45 7.01 0.80
N GLY A 216 -2.28 6.52 -0.14
CA GLY A 216 -3.45 7.27 -0.61
C GLY A 216 -4.49 7.50 0.49
N VAL A 217 -4.82 6.45 1.26
CA VAL A 217 -5.78 6.54 2.38
C VAL A 217 -5.27 7.43 3.52
N ASP A 218 -3.97 7.36 3.82
CA ASP A 218 -3.33 8.24 4.81
C ASP A 218 -3.43 9.71 4.38
N LEU A 219 -3.11 9.99 3.10
CA LEU A 219 -3.27 11.34 2.54
C LEU A 219 -4.70 11.83 2.63
N GLU A 220 -5.70 11.01 2.31
CA GLU A 220 -7.11 11.37 2.41
C GLU A 220 -7.45 11.89 3.80
N SER A 221 -7.14 11.12 4.83
CA SER A 221 -7.44 11.46 6.21
C SER A 221 -6.72 12.74 6.65
N LEU A 222 -5.44 12.89 6.33
CA LEU A 222 -4.64 14.08 6.67
C LEU A 222 -5.11 15.33 5.93
N LEU A 223 -5.50 15.20 4.64
CA LEU A 223 -6.04 16.30 3.84
C LEU A 223 -7.41 16.76 4.37
N LEU A 224 -8.24 15.82 4.81
CA LEU A 224 -9.53 16.14 5.43
C LEU A 224 -9.34 16.87 6.77
N ILE A 225 -8.41 16.41 7.61
CA ILE A 225 -8.05 17.13 8.85
C ILE A 225 -7.58 18.55 8.50
N HIS A 226 -6.62 18.69 7.58
CA HIS A 226 -6.08 19.99 7.20
C HIS A 226 -7.16 20.94 6.66
N ARG A 227 -8.08 20.42 5.84
CA ARG A 227 -9.13 21.21 5.19
C ARG A 227 -10.22 21.66 6.16
N PHE A 228 -10.71 20.76 7.02
CA PHE A 228 -11.95 20.97 7.76
C PHE A 228 -11.75 21.32 9.23
N THR A 229 -10.55 21.13 9.82
CA THR A 229 -10.35 21.56 11.20
C THR A 229 -10.29 23.09 11.32
N SER A 230 -10.94 23.59 12.37
CA SER A 230 -10.85 25.00 12.78
C SER A 230 -9.70 25.25 13.76
N ASP A 231 -9.13 24.19 14.33
CA ASP A 231 -8.05 24.26 15.31
C ASP A 231 -6.69 24.42 14.60
N SER A 232 -5.99 25.51 14.89
CA SER A 232 -4.73 25.85 14.24
C SER A 232 -3.58 24.90 14.58
N ASP A 233 -3.56 24.34 15.80
CA ASP A 233 -2.54 23.36 16.22
C ASP A 233 -2.74 22.04 15.47
N ILE A 234 -3.96 21.52 15.46
CA ILE A 234 -4.30 20.30 14.68
C ILE A 234 -3.99 20.50 13.20
N LYS A 235 -4.32 21.66 12.65
CA LYS A 235 -4.05 21.99 11.24
C LYS A 235 -2.55 22.00 10.94
N THR A 236 -1.73 22.57 11.82
CA THR A 236 -0.28 22.60 11.68
C THR A 236 0.32 21.18 11.73
N LYS A 237 -0.16 20.34 12.65
CA LYS A 237 0.23 18.92 12.74
C LYS A 237 -0.12 18.16 11.46
N ALA A 238 -1.30 18.38 10.90
CA ALA A 238 -1.71 17.77 9.63
C ALA A 238 -0.82 18.23 8.47
N ALA A 239 -0.47 19.52 8.39
CA ALA A 239 0.43 20.05 7.38
C ALA A 239 1.85 19.43 7.47
N ASP A 240 2.38 19.23 8.67
CA ASP A 240 3.68 18.58 8.87
C ASP A 240 3.65 17.09 8.50
N ALA A 241 2.60 16.37 8.90
CA ALA A 241 2.40 14.99 8.50
C ALA A 241 2.28 14.85 6.98
N LEU A 242 1.47 15.70 6.33
CA LEU A 242 1.35 15.74 4.87
C LEU A 242 2.71 16.02 4.21
N ARG A 243 3.51 16.96 4.76
CA ARG A 243 4.84 17.24 4.23
C ARG A 243 5.77 16.04 4.34
N PHE A 244 5.73 15.28 5.45
CA PHE A 244 6.51 14.07 5.63
C PHE A 244 6.11 13.00 4.60
N PHE A 245 4.81 12.68 4.49
CA PHE A 245 4.31 11.70 3.51
C PHE A 245 4.56 12.11 2.06
N MET A 246 4.40 13.40 1.74
CA MET A 246 4.70 13.88 0.39
C MET A 246 6.19 13.89 0.06
N ASN A 247 7.09 14.03 1.05
CA ASN A 247 8.53 13.84 0.84
C ASN A 247 8.85 12.37 0.56
N ASP A 248 8.23 11.45 1.30
CA ASP A 248 8.34 10.01 1.10
C ASP A 248 7.85 9.63 -0.32
N ILE A 249 6.60 9.94 -0.64
CA ILE A 249 6.00 9.70 -1.95
C ILE A 249 6.85 10.30 -3.07
N SER A 250 7.26 11.57 -2.97
CA SER A 250 8.05 12.25 -4.01
C SER A 250 9.43 11.61 -4.21
N SER A 251 9.99 11.02 -3.16
CA SER A 251 11.28 10.31 -3.26
C SER A 251 11.15 8.99 -3.99
N HIS A 252 10.07 8.24 -3.78
CA HIS A 252 9.84 6.95 -4.42
C HIS A 252 9.16 7.06 -5.79
N TYR A 253 8.42 8.14 -6.05
CA TYR A 253 7.64 8.26 -7.27
C TYR A 253 8.48 8.42 -8.52
N ASN A 254 8.37 7.46 -9.45
CA ASN A 254 8.93 7.57 -10.80
C ASN A 254 7.96 8.35 -11.69
N GLN A 255 8.23 9.63 -11.89
CA GLN A 255 7.34 10.52 -12.65
C GLN A 255 7.17 10.07 -14.11
N ARG A 256 8.21 9.54 -14.73
CA ARG A 256 8.16 9.07 -16.11
C ARG A 256 7.26 7.85 -16.28
N GLY A 257 7.35 6.90 -15.35
CA GLY A 257 6.53 5.69 -15.37
C GLY A 257 5.16 5.89 -14.74
N GLY A 258 4.97 6.97 -13.99
CA GLY A 258 3.72 7.25 -13.27
C GLY A 258 3.42 6.21 -12.18
N PHE A 259 4.44 5.75 -11.46
CA PHE A 259 4.30 4.74 -10.42
C PHE A 259 5.10 5.08 -9.16
N LEU A 260 4.65 4.56 -8.03
CA LEU A 260 5.41 4.50 -6.79
C LEU A 260 6.41 3.34 -6.89
N GLY A 261 7.72 3.60 -6.75
CA GLY A 261 8.75 2.57 -6.57
C GLY A 261 8.88 2.21 -5.10
N GLY A 262 9.71 1.23 -4.81
CA GLY A 262 10.03 0.86 -3.44
C GLY A 262 9.71 -0.59 -3.09
N ALA A 263 10.15 -1.01 -1.92
CA ALA A 263 9.63 -2.21 -1.27
C ALA A 263 8.33 -1.82 -0.59
N HIS A 264 7.21 -2.36 -1.04
CA HIS A 264 5.89 -1.93 -0.59
C HIS A 264 5.36 -2.78 0.54
N SER A 265 4.82 -2.14 1.57
CA SER A 265 3.90 -2.80 2.47
C SER A 265 2.50 -2.88 1.85
N ARG A 266 1.77 -3.97 2.10
CA ARG A 266 0.36 -4.15 1.72
C ARG A 266 0.04 -3.68 0.28
N ASP A 267 0.82 -4.17 -0.67
CA ASP A 267 0.62 -3.92 -2.09
C ASP A 267 -0.22 -5.04 -2.70
N TYR A 268 -1.35 -4.69 -3.29
CA TYR A 268 -2.31 -5.63 -3.85
C TYR A 268 -2.18 -5.81 -5.36
N ASN A 269 -1.31 -5.06 -6.01
CA ASN A 269 -1.01 -5.23 -7.42
C ASN A 269 -0.04 -6.40 -7.65
N ARG A 270 -0.17 -7.10 -8.77
CA ARG A 270 0.61 -8.31 -9.07
C ARG A 270 1.74 -8.01 -10.04
N VAL A 271 1.41 -8.02 -11.31
CA VAL A 271 2.36 -7.85 -12.40
C VAL A 271 2.16 -6.52 -13.10
N PHE A 272 0.93 -6.05 -13.14
CA PHE A 272 0.55 -4.78 -13.75
C PHE A 272 -0.35 -3.99 -12.82
N GLY A 273 -0.38 -2.69 -13.02
CA GLY A 273 -1.36 -1.82 -12.40
C GLY A 273 -0.81 -0.77 -11.46
N ARG A 274 -1.64 0.22 -11.26
CA ARG A 274 -1.47 1.33 -10.30
C ARG A 274 -2.57 1.23 -9.26
N ASP A 275 -2.41 1.90 -8.14
CA ASP A 275 -3.42 1.88 -7.08
C ASP A 275 -3.90 3.30 -6.76
N LEU A 276 -4.61 3.44 -5.65
CA LEU A 276 -5.29 4.66 -5.21
C LEU A 276 -4.40 5.91 -5.27
N LEU A 277 -3.16 5.79 -4.77
CA LEU A 277 -2.22 6.91 -4.73
C LEU A 277 -1.93 7.46 -6.12
N GLU A 278 -1.54 6.58 -7.04
CA GLU A 278 -1.13 6.99 -8.38
C GLU A 278 -2.31 7.51 -9.19
N GLU A 279 -3.43 6.82 -9.17
CA GLU A 279 -4.56 7.14 -10.02
C GLU A 279 -5.37 8.34 -9.54
N LYS A 280 -5.62 8.41 -8.23
CA LYS A 280 -6.53 9.42 -7.67
C LYS A 280 -5.83 10.73 -7.30
N TYR A 281 -4.52 10.66 -7.00
CA TYR A 281 -3.80 11.81 -6.44
C TYR A 281 -2.57 12.21 -7.25
N MET A 282 -1.60 11.32 -7.48
CA MET A 282 -0.34 11.74 -8.10
C MET A 282 -0.49 12.08 -9.57
N ASN A 283 -1.19 11.25 -10.36
CA ASN A 283 -1.40 11.53 -11.78
C ASN A 283 -2.09 12.89 -12.02
N PRO A 284 -3.24 13.21 -11.40
CA PRO A 284 -3.86 14.52 -11.60
C PRO A 284 -3.09 15.68 -10.91
N LEU A 285 -2.35 15.45 -9.83
CA LEU A 285 -1.49 16.46 -9.22
C LEU A 285 -0.37 16.92 -10.17
N LEU A 286 0.16 15.99 -10.97
CA LEU A 286 1.24 16.22 -11.93
C LEU A 286 0.74 16.66 -13.33
N GLY A 287 -0.54 16.99 -13.46
CA GLY A 287 -1.13 17.49 -14.71
C GLY A 287 -1.65 16.40 -15.64
N GLY A 288 -1.67 15.14 -15.22
CA GLY A 288 -2.34 14.07 -15.94
C GLY A 288 -3.85 14.12 -15.83
N GLU A 289 -4.53 13.17 -16.46
CA GLU A 289 -5.98 13.10 -16.48
C GLU A 289 -6.57 12.87 -15.08
N ASN A 290 -7.53 13.69 -14.70
CA ASN A 290 -8.30 13.50 -13.46
C ASN A 290 -9.53 12.62 -13.74
N ARG A 291 -9.46 11.35 -13.34
CA ARG A 291 -10.53 10.35 -13.50
C ARG A 291 -11.36 10.13 -12.24
N ASN A 292 -11.32 11.07 -11.28
CA ASN A 292 -12.10 10.94 -10.07
C ASN A 292 -13.61 11.00 -10.37
N THR A 293 -14.34 9.96 -9.99
CA THR A 293 -15.79 9.87 -10.10
C THR A 293 -16.51 10.20 -8.79
N HIS A 294 -15.80 10.12 -7.66
CA HIS A 294 -16.33 10.43 -6.34
C HIS A 294 -15.88 11.80 -5.84
N LEU A 295 -16.85 12.58 -5.34
CA LEU A 295 -16.57 13.89 -4.75
C LEU A 295 -15.59 13.81 -3.56
N PHE A 296 -15.64 12.72 -2.80
CA PHE A 296 -14.71 12.47 -1.71
C PHE A 296 -13.24 12.61 -2.15
N HIS A 297 -12.84 11.87 -3.19
CA HIS A 297 -11.48 11.95 -3.72
C HIS A 297 -11.18 13.33 -4.33
N GLN A 298 -12.18 13.96 -4.96
CA GLN A 298 -12.00 15.28 -5.53
C GLN A 298 -11.82 16.37 -4.45
N VAL A 299 -12.46 16.23 -3.30
CA VAL A 299 -12.27 17.10 -2.13
C VAL A 299 -10.83 16.99 -1.61
N CYS A 300 -10.32 15.77 -1.47
CA CYS A 300 -8.95 15.53 -1.04
C CYS A 300 -7.95 16.03 -2.08
N LEU A 301 -8.14 15.70 -3.37
CA LEU A 301 -7.27 16.18 -4.45
C LEU A 301 -7.22 17.71 -4.52
N SER A 302 -8.37 18.39 -4.39
CA SER A 302 -8.41 19.85 -4.43
C SER A 302 -7.62 20.50 -3.30
N GLU A 303 -7.59 19.88 -2.12
CA GLU A 303 -6.77 20.37 -1.00
C GLU A 303 -5.28 20.07 -1.23
N LEU A 304 -4.95 18.89 -1.77
CA LEU A 304 -3.59 18.54 -2.16
C LEU A 304 -3.05 19.50 -3.25
N GLN A 305 -3.84 19.81 -4.27
CA GLN A 305 -3.48 20.77 -5.32
C GLN A 305 -3.29 22.19 -4.79
N LYS A 306 -4.09 22.59 -3.80
CA LYS A 306 -3.95 23.89 -3.13
C LYS A 306 -2.67 23.98 -2.30
N LEU A 307 -2.27 22.92 -1.62
CA LEU A 307 -1.00 22.81 -0.92
C LEU A 307 0.16 22.81 -1.91
N GLY A 308 0.01 22.10 -3.02
CA GLY A 308 1.00 21.94 -4.07
C GLY A 308 2.24 21.18 -3.62
N LEU A 309 3.15 20.95 -4.54
CA LEU A 309 4.45 20.37 -4.26
C LEU A 309 5.46 21.45 -3.89
N THR A 310 6.20 21.24 -2.81
CA THR A 310 7.31 22.11 -2.44
C THR A 310 8.46 22.01 -3.47
N PRO A 311 9.37 23.00 -3.54
CA PRO A 311 10.55 22.92 -4.40
C PRO A 311 11.38 21.67 -4.16
N GLN A 312 11.52 21.24 -2.88
CA GLN A 312 12.22 20.01 -2.51
C GLN A 312 11.53 18.75 -3.06
N GLN A 313 10.21 18.66 -2.96
CA GLN A 313 9.44 17.53 -3.48
C GLN A 313 9.53 17.41 -5.00
N LYS A 314 9.47 18.54 -5.71
CA LYS A 314 9.68 18.59 -7.16
C LYS A 314 11.09 18.11 -7.53
N GLU A 315 12.10 18.64 -6.85
CA GLU A 315 13.49 18.26 -7.06
C GLU A 315 13.73 16.77 -6.79
N LEU A 316 13.10 16.20 -5.73
CA LEU A 316 13.17 14.76 -5.44
C LEU A 316 12.58 13.93 -6.58
N MET A 317 11.43 14.29 -7.13
CA MET A 317 10.81 13.56 -8.24
C MET A 317 11.59 13.72 -9.56
N ASP A 318 12.17 14.88 -9.82
CA ASP A 318 12.94 15.14 -11.04
C ASP A 318 14.33 14.51 -11.01
N ARG A 319 14.86 14.21 -9.81
CA ARG A 319 16.20 13.63 -9.62
C ARG A 319 16.23 12.19 -10.12
N LYS A 320 17.09 11.94 -11.10
CA LYS A 320 17.36 10.60 -11.64
C LYS A 320 18.38 9.87 -10.76
N ASN A 321 18.27 8.54 -10.74
CA ASN A 321 19.22 7.65 -10.07
C ASN A 321 19.38 7.92 -8.56
N ARG A 322 18.29 8.25 -7.87
CA ARG A 322 18.28 8.46 -6.42
C ARG A 322 18.25 7.13 -5.67
N PHE A 323 18.97 7.10 -4.56
CA PHE A 323 19.00 5.95 -3.65
C PHE A 323 18.37 6.35 -2.31
N ILE A 324 17.37 5.60 -1.89
CA ILE A 324 16.53 5.89 -0.73
C ILE A 324 16.77 4.80 0.31
N VAL A 325 16.86 5.20 1.57
CA VAL A 325 16.87 4.29 2.71
C VAL A 325 15.85 4.78 3.73
N GLN A 326 14.83 3.99 3.96
CA GLN A 326 13.74 4.31 4.86
C GLN A 326 13.71 3.35 6.05
N ARG A 327 13.66 3.90 7.26
CA ARG A 327 13.42 3.12 8.47
C ARG A 327 11.92 3.11 8.75
N TRP A 328 11.32 1.94 8.75
CA TRP A 328 9.88 1.83 8.96
C TRP A 328 9.49 1.20 10.30
N ASP A 329 10.44 0.59 11.03
CA ASP A 329 10.29 0.26 12.45
C ASP A 329 11.65 0.20 13.13
N SER A 330 12.01 1.25 13.85
CA SER A 330 13.30 1.32 14.54
C SER A 330 13.41 0.36 15.73
N LEU A 331 12.29 -0.05 16.35
CA LEU A 331 12.31 -1.04 17.44
C LEU A 331 12.75 -2.42 16.94
N ALA A 332 12.27 -2.80 15.77
CA ALA A 332 12.64 -4.05 15.11
C ALA A 332 13.89 -3.91 14.22
N ASN A 333 14.51 -2.73 14.17
CA ASN A 333 15.63 -2.40 13.27
C ASN A 333 15.32 -2.73 11.81
N THR A 334 14.10 -2.41 11.37
CA THR A 334 13.64 -2.68 10.00
C THR A 334 13.82 -1.46 9.11
N TYR A 335 14.20 -1.73 7.87
CA TYR A 335 14.39 -0.70 6.84
C TYR A 335 14.09 -1.27 5.46
N ALA A 336 13.82 -0.36 4.53
CA ALA A 336 13.75 -0.62 3.11
C ALA A 336 14.79 0.24 2.38
N CYS A 337 15.30 -0.29 1.27
CA CYS A 337 16.15 0.43 0.34
C CYS A 337 15.48 0.43 -1.03
N ASP A 338 15.53 1.56 -1.73
CA ASP A 338 15.05 1.68 -3.08
C ASP A 338 16.05 2.47 -3.95
N PHE A 339 16.20 2.03 -5.19
CA PHE A 339 16.89 2.79 -6.22
C PHE A 339 15.89 3.13 -7.32
N VAL A 340 15.60 4.42 -7.46
CA VAL A 340 14.72 4.93 -8.50
C VAL A 340 15.56 5.50 -9.64
N GLY A 341 15.61 4.75 -10.73
CA GLY A 341 16.25 5.16 -11.99
C GLY A 341 15.32 6.03 -12.84
N ASN A 342 15.61 6.07 -14.14
CA ASN A 342 14.79 6.81 -15.10
C ASN A 342 13.52 6.04 -15.52
N LYS A 343 13.64 4.72 -15.74
CA LYS A 343 12.55 3.83 -16.15
C LYS A 343 12.29 2.69 -15.17
N VAL A 344 13.14 2.52 -14.19
CA VAL A 344 13.12 1.38 -13.27
C VAL A 344 13.19 1.84 -11.83
N SER A 345 12.53 1.10 -10.94
CA SER A 345 12.83 1.07 -9.51
C SER A 345 13.17 -0.36 -9.14
N ILE A 346 14.17 -0.54 -8.26
CA ILE A 346 14.52 -1.83 -7.66
C ILE A 346 14.67 -1.64 -6.17
N ALA A 347 13.99 -2.49 -5.40
CA ALA A 347 13.87 -2.28 -3.97
C ALA A 347 13.97 -3.57 -3.16
N SER A 348 14.47 -3.41 -1.94
CA SER A 348 14.57 -4.49 -0.96
C SER A 348 14.21 -4.01 0.44
N SER A 349 13.52 -4.85 1.20
CA SER A 349 13.30 -4.69 2.64
C SER A 349 13.93 -5.82 3.42
N ASN A 350 14.34 -5.56 4.66
CA ASN A 350 14.91 -6.60 5.53
C ASN A 350 13.86 -7.28 6.40
N GLN A 351 12.57 -6.97 6.24
CA GLN A 351 11.44 -7.57 6.96
C GLN A 351 10.13 -7.30 6.23
N THR A 352 9.09 -8.07 6.53
CA THR A 352 7.72 -7.81 6.12
C THR A 352 6.90 -7.24 7.27
N TYR A 353 5.96 -6.37 6.96
CA TYR A 353 4.91 -5.91 7.87
C TYR A 353 3.68 -6.83 7.80
N SER A 354 3.34 -7.30 6.61
CA SER A 354 2.13 -8.05 6.30
C SER A 354 2.38 -9.15 5.25
N PRO A 355 1.57 -10.20 5.21
CA PRO A 355 1.63 -11.19 4.13
C PRO A 355 1.36 -10.62 2.73
N ASP A 356 0.78 -9.44 2.64
CA ASP A 356 0.48 -8.76 1.38
C ASP A 356 1.63 -7.83 0.90
N ASP A 357 2.77 -7.82 1.60
CA ASP A 357 3.93 -7.00 1.25
C ASP A 357 4.67 -7.50 0.02
N LYS A 358 5.38 -6.59 -0.64
CA LYS A 358 6.39 -6.87 -1.67
C LYS A 358 7.76 -6.41 -1.18
N PRO A 359 8.45 -7.22 -0.39
CA PRO A 359 9.72 -6.84 0.22
C PRO A 359 10.88 -6.78 -0.78
N PHE A 360 10.77 -7.51 -1.90
CA PHE A 360 11.74 -7.52 -2.99
C PHE A 360 10.99 -7.33 -4.30
N ALA A 361 11.25 -6.21 -4.97
CA ALA A 361 10.50 -5.82 -6.14
C ALA A 361 11.32 -5.06 -7.18
N ILE A 362 10.90 -5.14 -8.43
CA ILE A 362 11.34 -4.29 -9.53
C ILE A 362 10.08 -3.73 -10.19
N TYR A 363 10.11 -2.44 -10.48
CA TYR A 363 9.06 -1.74 -11.21
C TYR A 363 9.65 -1.16 -12.49
N LEU A 364 8.92 -1.28 -13.59
CA LEU A 364 9.36 -0.86 -14.91
C LEU A 364 8.31 0.04 -15.56
N SER A 365 8.74 1.11 -16.17
CA SER A 365 7.93 1.84 -17.14
C SER A 365 8.23 1.37 -18.55
N SER A 366 7.22 1.35 -19.40
CA SER A 366 7.30 0.94 -20.78
C SER A 366 6.87 2.07 -21.73
N THR A 367 7.43 2.06 -22.93
CA THR A 367 6.92 2.88 -24.03
C THR A 367 5.89 2.13 -24.88
N ARG A 368 5.80 0.81 -24.72
CA ARG A 368 4.91 -0.09 -25.47
C ARG A 368 3.66 -0.46 -24.69
N ILE A 369 3.78 -0.56 -23.37
CA ILE A 369 2.72 -0.97 -22.48
C ILE A 369 2.41 0.24 -21.57
N PRO A 370 1.19 0.77 -21.58
CA PRO A 370 0.84 1.96 -20.78
C PRO A 370 0.82 1.69 -19.27
N GLU A 371 0.73 0.42 -18.89
CA GLU A 371 0.68 -0.01 -17.51
C GLU A 371 2.08 -0.11 -16.91
N MET A 372 2.15 0.11 -15.59
CA MET A 372 3.32 -0.20 -14.82
C MET A 372 3.52 -1.72 -14.73
N ILE A 373 4.74 -2.18 -14.87
CA ILE A 373 5.11 -3.59 -14.75
C ILE A 373 5.76 -3.82 -13.40
N ASN A 374 5.28 -4.83 -12.68
CA ASN A 374 5.82 -5.28 -11.40
C ASN A 374 6.52 -6.63 -11.54
N ILE A 375 7.61 -6.81 -10.81
CA ILE A 375 8.26 -8.08 -10.57
C ILE A 375 8.42 -8.22 -9.07
N ALA A 376 7.96 -9.31 -8.47
CA ALA A 376 7.96 -9.47 -7.03
C ALA A 376 8.36 -10.87 -6.59
N PHE A 377 9.10 -10.97 -5.49
CA PHE A 377 9.39 -12.22 -4.82
C PHE A 377 8.28 -12.57 -3.82
N VAL A 378 7.92 -13.85 -3.78
CA VAL A 378 7.02 -14.42 -2.77
C VAL A 378 7.53 -15.78 -2.31
N MET A 379 7.36 -16.08 -1.03
CA MET A 379 7.56 -17.41 -0.48
C MET A 379 6.20 -18.03 -0.24
N GLU A 380 5.89 -19.06 -1.00
CA GLU A 380 4.57 -19.67 -1.08
C GLU A 380 4.42 -20.85 -0.13
N GLY A 381 3.21 -21.07 0.35
CA GLY A 381 2.85 -22.19 1.22
C GLY A 381 1.48 -21.99 1.86
N ARG A 382 0.96 -20.77 1.82
CA ARG A 382 -0.36 -20.41 2.33
C ARG A 382 -1.43 -20.68 1.30
N GLY A 383 -2.59 -21.13 1.75
CA GLY A 383 -3.70 -21.49 0.87
C GLY A 383 -4.39 -20.32 0.18
N ASP A 384 -4.17 -19.10 0.64
CA ASP A 384 -4.82 -17.88 0.14
C ASP A 384 -3.85 -16.91 -0.57
N HIS A 385 -2.65 -17.34 -0.85
CA HIS A 385 -1.70 -16.54 -1.61
C HIS A 385 -2.08 -16.51 -3.10
N TYR A 386 -1.66 -15.52 -3.84
CA TYR A 386 -1.91 -15.27 -5.26
C TYR A 386 -3.24 -14.65 -5.66
N GLY A 387 -4.18 -14.40 -4.78
CA GLY A 387 -5.46 -13.88 -5.22
C GLY A 387 -6.22 -14.84 -6.14
N THR A 388 -7.04 -14.33 -7.00
CA THR A 388 -7.82 -15.17 -7.93
C THR A 388 -6.94 -15.65 -9.06
N TRP A 389 -6.74 -16.96 -9.10
CA TRP A 389 -6.25 -17.65 -10.27
C TRP A 389 -7.40 -17.87 -11.22
N SER A 390 -7.21 -17.53 -12.48
CA SER A 390 -8.10 -18.04 -13.51
C SER A 390 -7.66 -19.47 -13.83
N TYR A 391 -8.50 -20.43 -13.52
CA TYR A 391 -8.29 -21.81 -13.97
C TYR A 391 -8.66 -21.99 -15.46
N GLU A 392 -9.26 -20.98 -16.08
CA GLU A 392 -9.56 -21.00 -17.50
C GLU A 392 -8.26 -20.98 -18.30
N GLY A 393 -8.06 -22.01 -19.08
CA GLY A 393 -6.86 -22.18 -19.91
C GLY A 393 -5.68 -22.88 -19.23
N MET A 394 -5.78 -23.24 -17.95
CA MET A 394 -4.78 -24.09 -17.33
C MET A 394 -4.92 -25.53 -17.79
N GLY A 395 -3.89 -26.04 -18.44
CA GLY A 395 -3.85 -27.44 -18.83
C GLY A 395 -3.75 -28.38 -17.63
N GLU A 396 -4.19 -29.63 -17.79
CA GLU A 396 -4.05 -30.71 -16.81
C GLU A 396 -2.61 -30.82 -16.24
N LYS A 397 -1.61 -30.50 -17.07
CA LYS A 397 -0.19 -30.53 -16.70
C LYS A 397 0.18 -29.60 -15.55
N MET A 398 -0.60 -28.55 -15.30
CA MET A 398 -0.30 -27.54 -14.26
C MET A 398 -1.13 -27.73 -12.99
N LYS A 399 -2.13 -28.60 -12.99
CA LYS A 399 -2.99 -28.86 -11.82
C LYS A 399 -2.22 -29.28 -10.58
N HIS A 400 -1.06 -29.93 -10.73
CA HIS A 400 -0.20 -30.35 -9.62
C HIS A 400 0.60 -29.22 -8.98
N LEU A 401 0.69 -28.06 -9.63
CA LEU A 401 1.38 -26.88 -9.13
C LEU A 401 0.43 -25.94 -8.38
N ILE A 402 -0.87 -26.16 -8.54
CA ILE A 402 -1.92 -25.36 -7.93
C ILE A 402 -2.83 -26.30 -7.15
N PRO A 403 -3.11 -26.03 -5.89
CA PRO A 403 -3.95 -26.91 -5.10
C PRO A 403 -5.36 -26.97 -5.66
N VAL A 404 -5.90 -28.14 -5.70
CA VAL A 404 -7.27 -28.44 -6.16
C VAL A 404 -8.34 -27.66 -5.35
N ASN A 405 -8.02 -27.24 -4.14
CA ASN A 405 -8.94 -26.56 -3.22
C ASN A 405 -8.57 -25.08 -3.00
N TYR A 406 -7.90 -24.46 -3.96
CA TYR A 406 -7.69 -23.02 -3.86
C TYR A 406 -9.07 -22.32 -3.83
N PRO A 407 -9.43 -21.60 -2.78
CA PRO A 407 -10.74 -20.98 -2.72
C PRO A 407 -10.85 -19.97 -3.87
N SER A 408 -11.71 -20.30 -4.80
CA SER A 408 -12.12 -19.44 -5.93
C SER A 408 -12.97 -18.25 -5.48
N ASN A 409 -12.95 -17.94 -4.19
CA ASN A 409 -13.83 -16.94 -3.61
C ASN A 409 -13.37 -15.55 -3.94
N GLY A 410 -13.38 -15.20 -5.23
CA GLY A 410 -13.40 -13.80 -5.65
C GLY A 410 -12.52 -12.86 -4.79
N GLY A 411 -11.59 -13.47 -4.10
CA GLY A 411 -10.74 -12.79 -3.16
C GLY A 411 -9.89 -11.81 -3.93
N TRP A 412 -9.92 -10.67 -3.53
CA TRP A 412 -9.14 -9.48 -3.79
C TRP A 412 -7.74 -9.83 -4.30
N GLY A 413 -7.49 -9.97 -5.54
CA GLY A 413 -6.20 -10.21 -6.17
C GLY A 413 -4.91 -9.95 -5.37
N LYS A 414 -4.80 -10.42 -4.13
CA LYS A 414 -3.71 -10.16 -3.21
C LYS A 414 -2.60 -11.20 -3.32
N THR A 415 -1.36 -10.77 -3.47
CA THR A 415 -0.20 -11.66 -3.26
C THR A 415 0.00 -11.80 -1.77
N ARG A 416 -0.13 -13.01 -1.27
CA ARG A 416 0.22 -13.29 0.11
C ARG A 416 1.36 -14.26 0.14
N HIS A 417 2.33 -13.97 0.96
CA HIS A 417 3.43 -14.88 1.20
C HIS A 417 3.59 -15.12 2.70
N LEU A 418 4.34 -16.12 3.03
CA LEU A 418 4.78 -16.32 4.40
C LEU A 418 5.50 -15.05 4.86
N MET A 419 5.48 -14.80 6.15
CA MET A 419 6.29 -13.73 6.74
C MET A 419 7.65 -14.31 7.17
N PRO A 420 8.56 -14.58 6.23
CA PRO A 420 9.81 -15.24 6.54
C PRO A 420 10.77 -14.29 7.26
N PHE A 421 11.75 -14.86 7.95
CA PHE A 421 12.94 -14.10 8.31
C PHE A 421 13.71 -13.76 7.03
N MET A 422 14.05 -12.49 6.86
CA MET A 422 14.76 -12.03 5.67
C MET A 422 15.80 -10.97 6.00
N GLN A 423 16.82 -10.94 5.17
CA GLN A 423 17.85 -9.89 5.20
C GLN A 423 18.20 -9.49 3.77
N SER A 424 18.56 -8.24 3.59
CA SER A 424 19.02 -7.72 2.31
C SER A 424 20.18 -6.76 2.46
N SER A 425 20.99 -6.68 1.41
CA SER A 425 22.00 -5.66 1.23
C SER A 425 21.85 -5.11 -0.18
N GLN A 426 21.55 -3.82 -0.30
CA GLN A 426 21.30 -3.16 -1.57
C GLN A 426 22.27 -2.01 -1.81
N ASN A 427 22.81 -1.95 -3.03
CA ASN A 427 23.56 -0.81 -3.54
C ASN A 427 23.02 -0.41 -4.91
N LYS A 428 22.28 0.69 -4.96
CA LYS A 428 21.65 1.17 -6.20
C LYS A 428 20.86 0.06 -6.92
N GLY A 429 21.12 -0.17 -8.19
CA GLY A 429 20.43 -1.11 -9.06
C GLY A 429 20.70 -2.60 -8.80
N GLU A 430 21.27 -2.97 -7.65
CA GLU A 430 21.49 -4.38 -7.30
C GLU A 430 21.35 -4.64 -5.80
N PHE A 431 20.82 -5.80 -5.45
CA PHE A 431 20.77 -6.26 -4.07
C PHE A 431 20.98 -7.77 -3.94
N VAL A 432 21.46 -8.18 -2.78
CA VAL A 432 21.47 -9.56 -2.30
C VAL A 432 20.38 -9.72 -1.26
N MET A 433 19.59 -10.78 -1.38
CA MET A 433 18.61 -11.18 -0.38
C MET A 433 18.93 -12.55 0.18
N LEU A 434 18.61 -12.75 1.45
CA LEU A 434 18.69 -14.02 2.17
C LEU A 434 17.39 -14.21 2.93
N VAL A 435 16.66 -15.31 2.65
CA VAL A 435 15.30 -15.55 3.15
C VAL A 435 15.21 -16.94 3.76
N SER A 436 14.58 -17.04 4.93
CA SER A 436 14.26 -18.29 5.61
C SER A 436 12.81 -18.29 6.07
N GLY A 437 11.98 -19.11 5.43
CA GLY A 437 10.58 -19.32 5.78
C GLY A 437 10.35 -20.68 6.40
N GLU A 438 9.36 -20.74 7.28
CA GLU A 438 8.90 -21.97 7.90
C GLU A 438 7.40 -22.12 7.64
N LYS A 439 6.97 -23.36 7.43
CA LYS A 439 5.56 -23.69 7.30
C LYS A 439 4.83 -23.28 8.58
N ASP A 440 3.75 -22.55 8.46
CA ASP A 440 2.85 -22.22 9.55
C ASP A 440 1.51 -22.98 9.44
N HIS A 441 0.62 -22.79 10.41
CA HIS A 441 -0.69 -23.45 10.47
C HIS A 441 -1.64 -23.05 9.32
N ASN A 442 -1.32 -21.99 8.57
CA ASN A 442 -2.09 -21.57 7.40
C ASN A 442 -1.58 -22.20 6.09
N CYS A 443 -0.46 -22.94 6.15
CA CYS A 443 0.06 -23.62 4.97
C CYS A 443 -0.76 -24.88 4.69
N ILE A 444 -1.34 -24.96 3.51
CA ILE A 444 -2.11 -26.14 3.06
C ILE A 444 -1.26 -27.14 2.32
N TYR A 445 -0.02 -26.77 1.94
CA TYR A 445 0.90 -27.66 1.25
C TYR A 445 1.87 -28.34 2.19
N ASN A 446 2.38 -29.48 1.78
CA ASN A 446 3.47 -30.15 2.48
C ASN A 446 4.84 -29.56 2.13
N TYR A 447 4.91 -28.67 1.14
CA TYR A 447 6.15 -28.06 0.65
C TYR A 447 5.99 -26.53 0.58
N LEU A 448 7.13 -25.84 0.50
CA LEU A 448 7.23 -24.41 0.28
C LEU A 448 7.94 -24.15 -1.05
N ASN A 449 7.56 -23.06 -1.71
CA ASN A 449 8.21 -22.58 -2.92
C ASN A 449 8.78 -21.18 -2.68
N SER A 450 9.95 -20.90 -3.26
CA SER A 450 10.44 -19.55 -3.50
C SER A 450 10.13 -19.18 -4.93
N THR A 451 9.38 -18.11 -5.14
CA THR A 451 8.86 -17.72 -6.46
C THR A 451 9.11 -16.26 -6.75
N ILE A 452 9.55 -15.95 -7.96
CA ILE A 452 9.50 -14.61 -8.54
C ILE A 452 8.37 -14.60 -9.56
N ILE A 453 7.42 -13.69 -9.36
CA ILE A 453 6.34 -13.40 -10.30
C ILE A 453 6.83 -12.30 -11.23
N LEU A 454 6.73 -12.50 -12.54
CA LEU A 454 7.22 -11.58 -13.55
C LEU A 454 6.30 -11.57 -14.80
N PRO A 455 6.34 -10.49 -15.62
CA PRO A 455 5.51 -10.42 -16.82
C PRO A 455 6.02 -11.38 -17.90
N ASN A 456 5.15 -11.73 -18.85
CA ASN A 456 5.53 -12.50 -20.02
C ASN A 456 5.92 -11.64 -21.26
N THR A 457 6.20 -10.35 -21.04
CA THR A 457 6.36 -9.33 -22.09
C THR A 457 7.81 -8.95 -22.39
N PHE A 458 8.78 -9.77 -21.99
CA PHE A 458 10.21 -9.53 -22.27
C PHE A 458 10.54 -9.68 -23.75
N ASP A 459 11.48 -8.86 -24.24
CA ASP A 459 12.01 -8.95 -25.61
C ASP A 459 12.85 -10.21 -25.81
N GLU A 460 13.61 -10.59 -24.77
CA GLU A 460 14.35 -11.84 -24.75
C GLU A 460 14.62 -12.30 -23.32
N ILE A 461 14.66 -13.62 -23.17
CA ILE A 461 14.93 -14.32 -21.91
C ILE A 461 16.04 -15.32 -22.12
N TRP A 462 16.93 -15.40 -21.14
CA TRP A 462 18.00 -16.39 -21.08
C TRP A 462 18.00 -17.08 -19.72
N ILE A 463 18.12 -18.39 -19.74
CA ILE A 463 18.41 -19.21 -18.56
C ILE A 463 19.83 -19.73 -18.73
N GLY A 464 20.74 -19.31 -17.86
CA GLY A 464 22.16 -19.58 -18.02
C GLY A 464 22.69 -19.07 -19.35
N ASN A 465 23.26 -19.95 -20.17
CA ASN A 465 23.81 -19.63 -21.49
C ASN A 465 22.79 -19.81 -22.63
N SER A 466 21.61 -20.30 -22.36
CA SER A 466 20.60 -20.62 -23.36
C SER A 466 19.56 -19.53 -23.49
N LYS A 467 19.40 -18.97 -24.69
CA LYS A 467 18.23 -18.12 -25.02
C LYS A 467 17.01 -19.03 -25.13
N ILE A 468 15.94 -18.65 -24.46
CA ILE A 468 14.70 -19.42 -24.44
C ILE A 468 13.55 -18.62 -25.03
N GLN A 469 12.55 -19.35 -25.53
CA GLN A 469 11.23 -18.79 -25.79
C GLN A 469 10.44 -18.79 -24.48
N VAL A 470 9.50 -17.86 -24.35
CA VAL A 470 8.53 -17.91 -23.26
C VAL A 470 7.83 -19.28 -23.31
N PRO A 471 7.81 -20.05 -22.21
CA PRO A 471 7.14 -21.34 -22.20
C PRO A 471 5.68 -21.22 -22.59
N ALA A 472 5.16 -22.17 -23.37
CA ALA A 472 3.74 -22.25 -23.66
C ALA A 472 2.95 -22.55 -22.38
N LEU A 473 1.67 -22.25 -22.38
CA LEU A 473 0.78 -22.52 -21.24
C LEU A 473 0.90 -24.00 -20.80
N GLY A 474 1.19 -24.20 -19.52
CA GLY A 474 1.40 -25.52 -18.92
C GLY A 474 2.82 -26.06 -19.10
N GLU A 475 3.73 -25.32 -19.70
CA GLU A 475 5.12 -25.71 -19.90
C GLU A 475 6.07 -24.99 -18.97
N LYS A 476 7.32 -25.51 -18.90
CA LYS A 476 8.40 -24.93 -18.09
C LYS A 476 9.73 -24.95 -18.84
N ALA A 477 10.57 -23.95 -18.55
CA ALA A 477 11.98 -23.96 -18.89
C ALA A 477 12.80 -24.11 -17.60
N ILE A 478 13.72 -25.07 -17.57
CA ILE A 478 14.51 -25.42 -16.40
C ILE A 478 15.82 -24.62 -16.40
N PHE A 479 16.25 -24.17 -15.21
CA PHE A 479 17.54 -23.53 -15.03
C PHE A 479 18.68 -24.50 -15.32
N ASP A 480 19.72 -23.97 -15.93
CA ASP A 480 21.00 -24.65 -16.08
C ASP A 480 21.84 -24.58 -14.78
N ASP A 481 23.05 -25.12 -14.82
CA ASP A 481 23.95 -25.19 -13.67
C ASP A 481 24.44 -23.82 -13.17
N THR A 482 24.24 -22.73 -13.93
CA THR A 482 24.61 -21.36 -13.50
C THR A 482 23.53 -20.71 -12.64
N ASN A 483 22.33 -21.27 -12.61
CA ASN A 483 21.20 -20.78 -11.82
C ASN A 483 20.91 -19.26 -12.00
N ALA A 484 21.11 -18.74 -13.20
CA ALA A 484 20.90 -17.34 -13.53
C ALA A 484 19.84 -17.16 -14.61
N PHE A 485 18.86 -16.36 -14.28
CA PHE A 485 17.88 -15.81 -15.23
C PHE A 485 18.33 -14.41 -15.64
N THR A 486 18.33 -14.11 -16.93
CA THR A 486 18.53 -12.75 -17.45
C THR A 486 17.51 -12.45 -18.53
N ALA A 487 16.97 -11.23 -18.50
CA ALA A 487 15.99 -10.79 -19.48
C ALA A 487 16.25 -9.34 -19.91
N ARG A 488 15.81 -9.01 -21.11
CA ARG A 488 15.78 -7.65 -21.63
C ARG A 488 14.33 -7.22 -21.83
N PHE A 489 14.01 -6.03 -21.35
CA PHE A 489 12.76 -5.35 -21.58
C PHE A 489 13.05 -3.93 -22.06
N GLU A 490 12.80 -3.65 -23.35
CA GLU A 490 13.22 -2.42 -24.02
C GLU A 490 14.73 -2.17 -23.83
N ASP A 491 15.09 -1.07 -23.17
CA ASP A 491 16.48 -0.70 -22.87
C ASP A 491 16.90 -1.01 -21.41
N VAL A 492 16.16 -1.89 -20.74
CA VAL A 492 16.44 -2.34 -19.37
C VAL A 492 16.82 -3.82 -19.36
N ALA A 493 17.95 -4.16 -18.74
CA ALA A 493 18.33 -5.53 -18.44
C ALA A 493 18.03 -5.88 -16.99
N ILE A 494 17.58 -7.11 -16.76
CA ILE A 494 17.20 -7.65 -15.46
C ILE A 494 17.89 -8.98 -15.27
N ALA A 495 18.36 -9.26 -14.05
CA ALA A 495 18.92 -10.56 -13.69
C ALA A 495 18.47 -11.02 -12.31
N PHE A 496 18.24 -12.32 -12.19
CA PHE A 496 18.07 -13.06 -10.95
C PHE A 496 19.05 -14.23 -10.92
N ARG A 497 19.90 -14.29 -9.92
CA ARG A 497 20.82 -15.40 -9.73
C ARG A 497 20.60 -16.03 -8.37
N ILE A 498 20.30 -17.34 -8.33
CA ILE A 498 20.25 -18.12 -7.10
C ILE A 498 21.69 -18.33 -6.66
N LEU A 499 22.01 -17.95 -5.42
CA LEU A 499 23.36 -18.02 -4.87
C LEU A 499 23.53 -19.21 -3.94
N TRP A 500 22.48 -19.55 -3.23
CA TRP A 500 22.41 -20.63 -2.25
C TRP A 500 20.94 -20.98 -1.97
N ASP A 501 20.65 -22.22 -1.72
CA ASP A 501 19.32 -22.70 -1.34
C ASP A 501 19.38 -24.04 -0.60
N ASN A 502 18.26 -24.41 0.01
CA ASN A 502 18.02 -25.74 0.57
C ASN A 502 16.99 -26.52 -0.27
N ALA A 503 16.95 -26.33 -1.56
CA ALA A 503 16.00 -27.02 -2.43
C ALA A 503 16.14 -28.55 -2.32
N ARG A 504 15.09 -29.27 -2.72
CA ARG A 504 15.16 -30.71 -2.89
C ARG A 504 16.27 -31.08 -3.88
N LYS A 505 17.00 -32.15 -3.61
CA LYS A 505 18.08 -32.61 -4.50
C LYS A 505 17.64 -32.92 -5.93
N ASP A 506 16.38 -33.30 -6.11
CA ASP A 506 15.73 -33.60 -7.38
C ASP A 506 14.99 -32.36 -7.97
N SER A 507 14.97 -31.22 -7.27
CA SER A 507 14.31 -30.00 -7.70
C SER A 507 15.30 -29.04 -8.34
N LYS A 508 14.94 -28.54 -9.52
CA LYS A 508 15.63 -27.44 -10.19
C LYS A 508 14.72 -26.24 -10.26
N ALA A 509 15.29 -25.04 -10.21
CA ALA A 509 14.53 -23.84 -10.48
C ALA A 509 14.01 -23.88 -11.91
N ALA A 510 12.79 -23.41 -12.10
CA ALA A 510 12.14 -23.42 -13.40
C ALA A 510 11.27 -22.17 -13.62
N LEU A 511 11.25 -21.72 -14.88
CA LEU A 511 10.32 -20.71 -15.34
C LEU A 511 9.06 -21.40 -15.85
N TYR A 512 7.94 -21.13 -15.23
CA TYR A 512 6.63 -21.70 -15.56
C TYR A 512 5.73 -20.66 -16.21
N ASN A 513 4.95 -21.10 -17.21
CA ASN A 513 3.76 -20.40 -17.67
C ASN A 513 2.53 -21.20 -17.23
N ASP A 514 1.89 -20.81 -16.17
CA ASP A 514 0.70 -21.46 -15.62
C ASP A 514 -0.59 -20.69 -15.90
N GLY A 515 -0.53 -19.71 -16.81
CA GLY A 515 -1.68 -18.92 -17.19
C GLY A 515 -2.17 -17.99 -16.09
N PHE A 516 -1.31 -17.65 -15.13
CA PHE A 516 -1.67 -16.65 -14.14
C PHE A 516 -2.14 -15.37 -14.81
N LYS A 517 -3.39 -15.01 -14.54
CA LYS A 517 -3.96 -13.76 -15.00
C LYS A 517 -4.21 -12.84 -13.82
N TYR A 518 -3.95 -11.58 -14.04
CA TYR A 518 -4.32 -10.56 -13.06
C TYR A 518 -5.85 -10.49 -12.97
N ASN A 519 -6.41 -10.41 -11.76
CA ASN A 519 -7.83 -10.30 -11.57
C ASN A 519 -8.33 -8.90 -11.96
N PRO A 520 -9.17 -8.78 -13.01
CA PRO A 520 -9.72 -7.51 -13.46
C PRO A 520 -10.85 -6.95 -12.59
N SER A 521 -11.12 -7.53 -11.42
CA SER A 521 -12.25 -7.10 -10.56
C SER A 521 -12.11 -5.68 -9.98
N ARG A 522 -10.96 -5.05 -10.13
CA ARG A 522 -10.80 -3.61 -9.91
C ARG A 522 -10.84 -2.91 -11.28
N GLU A 523 -11.73 -1.94 -11.42
CA GLU A 523 -12.10 -1.24 -12.65
C GLU A 523 -10.95 -0.64 -13.48
N ALA A 524 -9.74 -0.56 -12.92
CA ALA A 524 -8.58 0.05 -13.56
C ALA A 524 -7.84 -0.86 -14.55
N PHE A 525 -8.15 -2.16 -14.65
CA PHE A 525 -7.22 -3.13 -15.23
C PHE A 525 -7.84 -4.01 -16.34
N HIS A 526 -8.42 -3.40 -17.34
CA HIS A 526 -8.67 -4.07 -18.62
C HIS A 526 -7.35 -4.16 -19.39
N LEU A 527 -6.49 -5.10 -19.00
CA LEU A 527 -5.18 -5.24 -19.60
C LEU A 527 -5.21 -6.31 -20.68
N GLU A 528 -4.78 -5.96 -21.88
CA GLU A 528 -4.55 -6.93 -22.96
C GLU A 528 -3.38 -7.88 -22.63
N HIS A 529 -2.45 -7.44 -21.73
CA HIS A 529 -1.21 -8.13 -21.40
C HIS A 529 -1.13 -8.50 -19.92
N ASN A 530 -2.14 -9.18 -19.40
CA ASN A 530 -2.23 -9.50 -17.97
C ASN A 530 -1.65 -10.87 -17.58
N GLU A 531 -0.89 -11.51 -18.45
CA GLU A 531 -0.28 -12.81 -18.17
C GLU A 531 1.07 -12.66 -17.46
N ALA A 532 1.30 -13.54 -16.49
CA ALA A 532 2.54 -13.61 -15.73
C ALA A 532 3.21 -14.98 -15.87
N LEU A 533 4.52 -14.96 -15.70
CA LEU A 533 5.36 -16.14 -15.55
C LEU A 533 5.75 -16.26 -14.07
N ARG A 534 6.13 -17.47 -13.65
CA ARG A 534 6.68 -17.74 -12.33
C ARG A 534 8.04 -18.43 -12.44
N LEU A 535 9.04 -17.78 -11.89
CA LEU A 535 10.34 -18.41 -11.67
C LEU A 535 10.33 -19.04 -10.28
N THR A 536 10.24 -20.36 -10.20
CA THR A 536 9.95 -21.08 -8.97
C THR A 536 11.01 -22.13 -8.63
N LEU A 537 11.38 -22.19 -7.36
CA LEU A 537 12.21 -23.24 -6.76
C LEU A 537 11.43 -23.93 -5.63
N ARG A 538 11.26 -25.26 -5.69
CA ARG A 538 10.60 -26.04 -4.66
C ARG A 538 11.57 -26.48 -3.58
N HIS A 539 11.21 -26.26 -2.33
CA HIS A 539 11.97 -26.66 -1.15
C HIS A 539 11.58 -28.06 -0.64
N PRO A 540 12.36 -28.64 0.31
CA PRO A 540 12.04 -29.95 0.89
C PRO A 540 10.69 -29.95 1.59
N ASP A 541 10.07 -31.14 1.68
CA ASP A 541 8.76 -31.31 2.32
C ASP A 541 8.84 -31.28 3.87
N ASN A 542 9.96 -30.87 4.44
CA ASN A 542 10.18 -30.69 5.89
C ASN A 542 9.61 -29.36 6.43
N GLY A 543 8.99 -28.54 5.58
CA GLY A 543 8.38 -27.27 5.97
C GLY A 543 9.36 -26.10 6.15
N ILE A 544 10.62 -26.23 5.72
CA ILE A 544 11.63 -25.17 5.77
C ILE A 544 12.06 -24.80 4.36
N ALA A 545 11.98 -23.52 4.04
CA ALA A 545 12.43 -22.94 2.77
C ALA A 545 13.51 -21.90 3.02
N ARG A 546 14.69 -22.10 2.44
CA ARG A 546 15.81 -21.15 2.53
C ARG A 546 16.37 -20.86 1.15
N ILE A 547 16.58 -19.58 0.86
CA ILE A 547 17.13 -19.14 -0.41
C ILE A 547 17.91 -17.85 -0.25
N ALA A 548 18.99 -17.75 -1.00
CA ALA A 548 19.71 -16.51 -1.23
C ALA A 548 19.76 -16.21 -2.72
N MET A 549 19.47 -14.98 -3.09
CA MET A 549 19.48 -14.54 -4.48
C MET A 549 20.18 -13.20 -4.62
N TRP A 550 20.77 -12.97 -5.77
CA TRP A 550 21.23 -11.67 -6.23
C TRP A 550 20.33 -11.17 -7.36
N TRP A 551 19.81 -9.96 -7.18
CA TRP A 551 18.99 -9.25 -8.16
C TRP A 551 19.77 -8.07 -8.69
N LYS A 552 19.64 -7.83 -9.99
CA LYS A 552 20.32 -6.71 -10.65
C LYS A 552 19.47 -6.16 -11.77
N VAL A 553 19.45 -4.82 -11.88
CA VAL A 553 18.89 -4.10 -13.02
C VAL A 553 19.94 -3.16 -13.61
N GLN A 554 19.83 -2.89 -14.90
CA GLN A 554 20.64 -1.90 -15.58
C GLN A 554 19.83 -1.26 -16.69
N GLU A 555 19.75 0.06 -16.70
CA GLU A 555 19.16 0.85 -17.78
C GLU A 555 20.19 1.16 -18.87
N GLY A 556 19.70 1.61 -20.03
CA GLY A 556 20.55 2.06 -21.14
C GLY A 556 21.17 0.94 -21.97
N ILE A 557 20.53 -0.22 -22.03
CA ILE A 557 20.89 -1.34 -22.89
C ILE A 557 20.47 -1.01 -24.32
N LYS A 558 21.40 -0.52 -25.11
CA LYS A 558 21.14 -0.03 -26.49
C LYS A 558 21.38 -1.08 -27.57
N SER A 559 22.10 -2.15 -27.25
CA SER A 559 22.50 -3.19 -28.22
C SER A 559 22.54 -4.57 -27.58
N ASP A 560 22.57 -5.60 -28.42
CA ASP A 560 22.81 -6.98 -27.98
C ASP A 560 24.17 -7.12 -27.29
N ALA A 561 25.19 -6.38 -27.74
CA ALA A 561 26.50 -6.37 -27.11
C ALA A 561 26.43 -5.82 -25.66
N ASP A 562 25.66 -4.76 -25.40
CA ASP A 562 25.46 -4.23 -24.08
C ASP A 562 24.76 -5.27 -23.17
N PHE A 563 23.75 -5.96 -23.71
CA PHE A 563 23.04 -6.99 -22.97
C PHE A 563 23.97 -8.19 -22.69
N GLN A 564 24.76 -8.65 -23.65
CA GLN A 564 25.75 -9.71 -23.41
C GLN A 564 26.78 -9.30 -22.36
N LYS A 565 27.26 -8.05 -22.38
CA LYS A 565 28.14 -7.52 -21.33
C LYS A 565 27.49 -7.53 -19.95
N PHE A 566 26.21 -7.13 -19.85
CA PHE A 566 25.43 -7.23 -18.62
C PHE A 566 25.37 -8.68 -18.11
N ARG A 567 25.00 -9.62 -18.97
CA ARG A 567 24.96 -11.06 -18.65
C ARG A 567 26.32 -11.58 -18.16
N GLN A 568 27.41 -11.23 -18.84
CA GLN A 568 28.76 -11.60 -18.41
C GLN A 568 29.10 -11.07 -17.02
N THR A 569 28.64 -9.88 -16.66
CA THR A 569 28.82 -9.33 -15.31
C THR A 569 28.11 -10.21 -14.27
N VAL A 570 26.91 -10.70 -14.57
CA VAL A 570 26.14 -11.59 -13.67
C VAL A 570 26.85 -12.92 -13.50
N PHE A 571 27.33 -13.53 -14.58
CA PHE A 571 28.00 -14.84 -14.52
C PHE A 571 29.40 -14.80 -13.87
N LYS A 572 30.15 -13.74 -14.11
CA LYS A 572 31.52 -13.59 -13.58
C LYS A 572 31.58 -13.12 -12.13
N ALA A 573 30.47 -12.70 -11.55
CA ALA A 573 30.43 -12.29 -10.15
C ALA A 573 30.85 -13.46 -9.25
N GLN A 574 31.84 -13.20 -8.39
CA GLN A 574 32.32 -14.17 -7.43
C GLN A 574 31.34 -14.22 -6.24
N VAL A 575 30.94 -15.43 -5.88
CA VAL A 575 30.05 -15.70 -4.77
C VAL A 575 30.77 -16.55 -3.74
N VAL A 576 30.74 -16.11 -2.50
CA VAL A 576 31.24 -16.88 -1.34
C VAL A 576 30.05 -17.12 -0.43
N VAL A 577 29.77 -18.38 -0.14
CA VAL A 577 28.75 -18.79 0.81
C VAL A 577 29.38 -19.75 1.80
N ASN A 578 29.33 -19.41 3.09
CA ASN A 578 29.73 -20.27 4.18
C ASN A 578 28.51 -20.53 5.07
N GLU A 579 28.18 -21.78 5.29
CA GLU A 579 27.11 -22.19 6.19
C GLU A 579 27.69 -23.06 7.31
N GLU A 580 27.52 -22.61 8.54
CA GLU A 580 27.95 -23.34 9.72
C GLU A 580 26.98 -23.12 10.88
N ASN A 581 26.48 -24.19 11.48
CA ASN A 581 25.62 -24.17 12.68
C ASN A 581 24.37 -23.25 12.54
N GLY A 582 23.80 -23.16 11.34
CA GLY A 582 22.63 -22.30 11.04
C GLY A 582 22.98 -20.83 10.81
N ILE A 583 24.26 -20.50 10.79
CA ILE A 583 24.76 -19.17 10.36
C ILE A 583 25.12 -19.28 8.88
N VAL A 584 24.58 -18.37 8.09
CA VAL A 584 24.94 -18.23 6.67
C VAL A 584 25.66 -16.90 6.47
N ASP A 585 26.86 -16.98 5.93
CA ASP A 585 27.69 -15.84 5.54
C ASP A 585 27.78 -15.82 4.01
N LEU A 586 27.11 -14.83 3.42
CA LEU A 586 26.94 -14.69 1.97
C LEU A 586 27.54 -13.38 1.49
N VAL A 587 28.47 -13.47 0.55
CA VAL A 587 29.09 -12.29 -0.09
C VAL A 587 29.14 -12.47 -1.59
N VAL A 588 28.68 -11.45 -2.33
CA VAL A 588 28.82 -11.32 -3.77
C VAL A 588 29.80 -10.19 -4.05
N SER A 589 30.86 -10.50 -4.80
CA SER A 589 31.79 -9.47 -5.28
C SER A 589 31.38 -9.03 -6.69
N THR A 590 31.01 -7.77 -6.81
CA THR A 590 30.58 -7.12 -8.05
C THR A 590 31.55 -5.99 -8.40
N PRO A 591 31.50 -5.44 -9.63
CA PRO A 591 32.28 -4.24 -9.97
C PRO A 591 31.98 -3.04 -9.08
N SER A 592 30.77 -2.95 -8.49
CA SER A 592 30.37 -1.90 -7.56
C SER A 592 30.83 -2.13 -6.11
N GLY A 593 31.44 -3.28 -5.82
CA GLY A 593 31.94 -3.64 -4.49
C GLY A 593 31.38 -4.95 -3.96
N LYS A 594 31.54 -5.18 -2.65
CA LYS A 594 31.00 -6.38 -1.98
C LYS A 594 29.61 -6.11 -1.45
N LEU A 595 28.65 -6.97 -1.84
CA LEU A 595 27.31 -7.01 -1.30
C LEU A 595 27.09 -8.33 -0.58
N GLY A 596 26.43 -8.30 0.57
CA GLY A 596 26.12 -9.53 1.28
C GLY A 596 25.58 -9.32 2.68
N VAL A 597 25.28 -10.44 3.31
CA VAL A 597 24.75 -10.50 4.67
C VAL A 597 25.26 -11.75 5.37
N LYS A 598 25.51 -11.63 6.65
CA LYS A 598 25.73 -12.75 7.55
C LYS A 598 24.58 -12.83 8.54
N SER A 599 23.92 -13.95 8.59
CA SER A 599 22.69 -14.14 9.35
C SER A 599 22.66 -15.44 10.11
N ASP A 600 22.13 -15.39 11.31
CA ASP A 600 21.82 -16.55 12.14
C ASP A 600 20.34 -16.91 11.95
N PHE A 601 20.07 -18.01 11.29
CA PHE A 601 18.70 -18.48 11.05
C PHE A 601 18.04 -19.09 12.28
N VAL A 602 18.83 -19.60 13.23
CA VAL A 602 18.29 -20.19 14.47
C VAL A 602 17.71 -19.09 15.35
N ASN A 603 18.47 -18.00 15.53
CA ASN A 603 18.06 -16.87 16.36
C ASN A 603 17.35 -15.75 15.56
N LYS A 604 17.17 -15.92 14.25
CA LYS A 604 16.54 -14.95 13.33
C LYS A 604 17.18 -13.56 13.47
N LYS A 605 18.52 -13.53 13.41
CA LYS A 605 19.30 -12.31 13.66
C LYS A 605 20.31 -12.05 12.54
N ARG A 606 20.39 -10.78 12.09
CA ARG A 606 21.51 -10.31 11.25
C ARG A 606 22.77 -10.16 12.13
N LEU A 607 23.88 -10.71 11.68
CA LEU A 607 25.18 -10.61 12.33
C LEU A 607 26.05 -9.54 11.67
N GLU A 608 26.16 -9.57 10.33
CA GLU A 608 26.97 -8.63 9.57
C GLU A 608 26.25 -8.18 8.28
N TYR A 609 26.65 -7.03 7.78
CA TYR A 609 26.12 -6.39 6.59
C TYR A 609 27.27 -5.91 5.73
N TYR A 610 27.39 -6.46 4.53
CA TYR A 610 28.43 -6.08 3.57
C TYR A 610 27.82 -5.21 2.48
N ASN A 611 28.25 -3.95 2.41
CA ASN A 611 27.76 -3.00 1.42
C ASN A 611 28.82 -1.91 1.18
N PRO A 612 29.15 -1.57 -0.08
CA PRO A 612 30.05 -0.46 -0.38
C PRO A 612 29.51 0.90 0.05
N ALA A 613 28.18 1.03 0.17
CA ALA A 613 27.49 2.19 0.74
C ALA A 613 26.85 1.77 2.08
N PRO A 614 27.49 2.01 3.24
CA PRO A 614 26.92 1.65 4.53
C PRO A 614 25.60 2.37 4.76
N LEU A 615 24.73 1.73 5.53
CA LEU A 615 23.48 2.37 5.94
C LEU A 615 23.81 3.63 6.75
N PRO A 616 23.09 4.74 6.54
CA PRO A 616 23.29 5.95 7.34
C PRO A 616 23.06 5.67 8.83
N ASP A 617 23.84 6.29 9.69
CA ASP A 617 23.62 6.20 11.12
C ASP A 617 22.34 6.94 11.52
N ASN A 618 21.56 6.32 12.42
CA ASN A 618 20.41 6.98 13.05
C ASN A 618 19.48 7.72 12.06
N PHE A 619 19.16 7.10 10.91
CA PHE A 619 18.26 7.68 9.91
C PHE A 619 16.79 7.38 10.21
N LEU A 620 15.89 8.22 9.69
CA LEU A 620 14.46 7.95 9.57
C LEU A 620 14.09 7.79 8.09
N PHE A 621 14.44 8.79 7.29
CA PHE A 621 14.19 8.80 5.85
C PHE A 621 15.31 9.55 5.14
N ASN A 622 16.15 8.80 4.42
CA ASN A 622 17.37 9.30 3.80
C ASN A 622 17.33 9.14 2.28
N VAL A 623 17.68 10.18 1.55
CA VAL A 623 17.81 10.16 0.09
C VAL A 623 19.21 10.65 -0.29
N ASP A 624 20.00 9.80 -0.95
CA ASP A 624 21.38 10.08 -1.38
C ASP A 624 22.27 10.64 -0.26
N GLY A 625 22.11 10.16 0.98
CA GLY A 625 22.86 10.60 2.15
C GLY A 625 22.22 11.78 2.92
N LEU A 626 21.16 12.38 2.41
CA LEU A 626 20.46 13.47 3.07
C LEU A 626 19.25 12.96 3.87
N GLU A 627 19.24 13.20 5.17
CA GLU A 627 18.08 12.90 6.03
C GLU A 627 16.98 13.96 5.85
N ILE A 628 15.80 13.55 5.39
CA ILE A 628 14.68 14.47 5.07
C ILE A 628 13.42 14.24 5.92
N GLY A 629 13.36 13.19 6.72
CA GLY A 629 12.21 12.89 7.59
C GLY A 629 12.31 13.57 8.95
N LYS A 630 13.45 13.45 9.62
CA LYS A 630 13.67 14.00 10.95
C LYS A 630 13.46 15.52 11.05
N PRO A 631 13.91 16.36 10.10
CA PRO A 631 13.68 17.80 10.18
C PRO A 631 12.21 18.20 10.33
N ILE A 632 11.29 17.32 9.89
CA ILE A 632 9.85 17.55 10.00
C ILE A 632 9.31 17.01 11.33
N LEU A 633 9.73 15.80 11.72
CA LEU A 633 9.08 15.03 12.77
C LEU A 633 9.74 15.12 14.14
N ASP A 634 11.03 15.48 14.25
CA ASP A 634 11.76 15.45 15.53
C ASP A 634 11.14 16.32 16.63
N LYS A 635 10.44 17.40 16.26
CA LYS A 635 9.71 18.25 17.21
C LYS A 635 8.54 17.54 17.92
N TYR A 636 8.10 16.39 17.41
CA TYR A 636 7.02 15.58 17.98
C TYR A 636 7.52 14.45 18.88
N LYS A 637 8.84 14.23 18.98
CA LYS A 637 9.42 13.26 19.91
C LYS A 637 9.23 13.74 21.35
N ARG A 638 8.57 12.94 22.15
CA ARG A 638 8.35 13.19 23.58
C ARG A 638 9.00 12.11 24.43
#